data_dc82e546c96c7aa4fd8c3a1e9cebd451
#
_entry.id   dc82e546c96c7aa4fd8c3a1e9cebd451
#
_cell.length_a   1.000
_cell.length_b   1.000
_cell.length_c   1.000
_cell.angle_alpha   90.00
_cell.angle_beta   90.00
_cell.angle_gamma   90.00
#
_symmetry.space_group_name_H-M   'P 1'
#
loop_
_entity.id
_entity.type
_entity.pdbx_description
1 polymer ?
#
loop_
_entity_poly.entity_id
_entity_poly.type
_entity_poly.pdbx_seq_one_letter_code
_entity_poly.pdbx_strand_id
1 'polypeptide(L)'
;MITPIFWIIPVASILALVFAWFFFRQMMKESEGTELMTKIARHVRKGAMSYLKQQYKVVASVFLALVVLFSIMAYGFGVQNEWVPIAFLTGGFFSGLAGFLGMKTATYASARTANAARSSLNSGLQVAFRSGAVMGLVVVGLGLLDISFWYILLNICIPAETMDATHKLTIITTTMLTFGMGASTQALFARVGGGIYTKAADVGADLVGKVEAGIPEDDPRNPATIADNVGDNVGDVAGMGADLYESYCGSILATSALGAAAFVASGDVEMQYKAIVAPMLIAAVGIVLSIIGIFAVRTKENATIRELLKALAIGTNLSSVLIALSTFGILYLLELDNWFWISCSVIIGLLVGIVIGQSTEYYTSQSYKPTQRVSEAGLTGPATVIISGLGLGMLSTAIPVLAVVAGIICSFLFASGFDFNNVGMGLYGIGIAAVGMLSTLGITLATDAYGPIADNAGGNAEMSGLGKEVRKRTDALDSLGNTTAATGKGFAIGSAALTGLALLASYVEEIKIGLLRLGETVLTFSDGKAIEVSKASFSDFMIYYDVTLMNPKGLAGMFLGSMMAFMFCGLTMNAVGRAAGHMVEEVRRQFREIPGILTGKAEPDYARCVAISTKGAQHEMVTPSLLAIIAPILTGLIFGVTGVVGLLIGGLSTGFVLAIFMANSGGAWDNAKKHIEEGNHGGKGSEAHKATVVGDTVGDPFKDTSGPSLNILIKLMSMVAIVMAGLTVAWSLF
;
A
#
# COMPACT_ATOMS: atom_id res chain seq x y z
N MET A 1 1.02 -24.46 20.28
CA MET A 1 -0.05 -24.23 21.29
C MET A 1 -1.12 -23.36 20.65
N ILE A 2 -2.38 -23.72 20.79
CA ILE A 2 -3.53 -22.93 20.30
C ILE A 2 -4.50 -22.80 21.50
N THR A 3 -4.63 -21.58 22.03
CA THR A 3 -5.54 -21.31 23.14
C THR A 3 -6.94 -20.90 22.62
N PRO A 4 -8.00 -20.96 23.43
CA PRO A 4 -9.32 -20.52 23.01
C PRO A 4 -9.38 -19.08 22.50
N ILE A 5 -8.57 -18.18 23.03
CA ILE A 5 -8.52 -16.77 22.62
C ILE A 5 -8.03 -16.60 21.17
N PHE A 6 -7.21 -17.52 20.66
CA PHE A 6 -6.74 -17.50 19.27
C PHE A 6 -7.88 -17.56 18.26
N TRP A 7 -8.96 -18.29 18.58
CA TRP A 7 -10.08 -18.47 17.65
C TRP A 7 -10.86 -17.19 17.34
N ILE A 8 -10.65 -16.12 18.13
CA ILE A 8 -11.19 -14.79 17.82
C ILE A 8 -10.63 -14.30 16.49
N ILE A 9 -9.39 -14.65 16.14
CA ILE A 9 -8.70 -14.18 14.93
C ILE A 9 -9.38 -14.69 13.64
N PRO A 10 -9.51 -16.00 13.39
CA PRO A 10 -10.21 -16.48 12.20
C PRO A 10 -11.70 -16.13 12.20
N VAL A 11 -12.35 -16.03 13.35
CA VAL A 11 -13.75 -15.61 13.44
C VAL A 11 -13.90 -14.14 12.98
N ALA A 12 -13.03 -13.23 13.42
CA ALA A 12 -13.05 -11.84 12.99
C ALA A 12 -12.77 -11.72 11.49
N SER A 13 -11.85 -12.51 10.93
CA SER A 13 -11.57 -12.52 9.50
C SER A 13 -12.78 -12.98 8.67
N ILE A 14 -13.46 -14.04 9.09
CA ILE A 14 -14.68 -14.51 8.43
C ILE A 14 -15.80 -13.47 8.56
N LEU A 15 -15.92 -12.81 9.71
CA LEU A 15 -16.88 -11.72 9.93
C LEU A 15 -16.64 -10.57 8.94
N ALA A 16 -15.38 -10.18 8.71
CA ALA A 16 -15.03 -9.16 7.72
C ALA A 16 -15.53 -9.56 6.32
N LEU A 17 -15.28 -10.80 5.90
CA LEU A 17 -15.69 -11.29 4.58
C LEU A 17 -17.22 -11.39 4.45
N VAL A 18 -17.92 -11.76 5.52
CA VAL A 18 -19.39 -11.76 5.57
C VAL A 18 -19.95 -10.36 5.40
N PHE A 19 -19.40 -9.36 6.11
CA PHE A 19 -19.81 -7.96 5.94
C PHE A 19 -19.41 -7.37 4.60
N ALA A 20 -18.26 -7.75 4.04
CA ALA A 20 -17.88 -7.39 2.67
C ALA A 20 -18.93 -7.90 1.66
N TRP A 21 -19.33 -9.17 1.79
CA TRP A 21 -20.38 -9.75 0.97
C TRP A 21 -21.74 -9.05 1.18
N PHE A 22 -22.08 -8.70 2.42
CA PHE A 22 -23.30 -7.95 2.74
C PHE A 22 -23.33 -6.59 2.03
N PHE A 23 -22.25 -5.79 2.13
CA PHE A 23 -22.18 -4.49 1.46
C PHE A 23 -22.14 -4.63 -0.06
N PHE A 24 -21.45 -5.62 -0.60
CA PHE A 24 -21.48 -5.91 -2.03
C PHE A 24 -22.91 -6.24 -2.51
N ARG A 25 -23.63 -7.10 -1.79
CA ARG A 25 -25.03 -7.40 -2.10
C ARG A 25 -25.94 -6.17 -2.02
N GLN A 26 -25.69 -5.30 -1.06
CA GLN A 26 -26.44 -4.07 -0.91
C GLN A 26 -26.20 -3.13 -2.10
N MET A 27 -24.95 -2.93 -2.50
CA MET A 27 -24.57 -2.14 -3.67
C MET A 27 -25.18 -2.72 -4.95
N MET A 28 -25.19 -4.03 -5.13
CA MET A 28 -25.75 -4.69 -6.31
C MET A 28 -27.27 -4.56 -6.45
N LYS A 29 -28.00 -4.17 -5.39
CA LYS A 29 -29.44 -3.87 -5.46
C LYS A 29 -29.72 -2.50 -6.11
N GLU A 30 -28.75 -1.59 -6.09
CA GLU A 30 -28.88 -0.29 -6.74
C GLU A 30 -28.85 -0.45 -8.27
N SER A 31 -29.62 0.37 -8.97
CA SER A 31 -29.69 0.36 -10.44
C SER A 31 -28.44 0.96 -11.06
N GLU A 32 -27.98 0.41 -12.17
CA GLU A 32 -26.91 1.02 -12.99
C GLU A 32 -27.38 2.26 -13.79
N GLY A 33 -28.66 2.57 -13.76
CA GLY A 33 -29.24 3.72 -14.43
C GLY A 33 -29.70 3.44 -15.86
N THR A 34 -29.36 4.34 -16.79
CA THR A 34 -29.81 4.27 -18.20
C THR A 34 -29.08 3.19 -18.99
N GLU A 35 -29.56 2.84 -20.17
CA GLU A 35 -28.90 1.89 -21.07
C GLU A 35 -27.47 2.37 -21.44
N LEU A 36 -27.30 3.67 -21.65
CA LEU A 36 -26.00 4.26 -21.99
C LEU A 36 -25.03 4.16 -20.81
N MET A 37 -25.45 4.46 -19.57
CA MET A 37 -24.66 4.25 -18.35
C MET A 37 -24.21 2.80 -18.22
N THR A 38 -25.10 1.86 -18.46
CA THR A 38 -24.82 0.42 -18.40
C THR A 38 -23.84 0.00 -19.50
N LYS A 39 -23.98 0.56 -20.73
CA LYS A 39 -23.06 0.31 -21.86
C LYS A 39 -21.64 0.76 -21.50
N ILE A 40 -21.48 1.99 -20.99
CA ILE A 40 -20.19 2.55 -20.58
C ILE A 40 -19.56 1.69 -19.47
N ALA A 41 -20.30 1.42 -18.40
CA ALA A 41 -19.84 0.57 -17.31
C ALA A 41 -19.39 -0.83 -17.78
N ARG A 42 -20.06 -1.39 -18.81
CA ARG A 42 -19.67 -2.66 -19.41
C ARG A 42 -18.34 -2.56 -20.16
N HIS A 43 -18.07 -1.46 -20.86
CA HIS A 43 -16.79 -1.23 -21.53
C HIS A 43 -15.67 -1.14 -20.51
N VAL A 44 -15.84 -0.38 -19.43
CA VAL A 44 -14.87 -0.27 -18.32
C VAL A 44 -14.62 -1.64 -17.68
N ARG A 45 -15.66 -2.40 -17.33
CA ARG A 45 -15.53 -3.76 -16.77
C ARG A 45 -14.76 -4.72 -17.70
N LYS A 46 -15.05 -4.68 -19.00
CA LYS A 46 -14.37 -5.51 -20.00
C LYS A 46 -12.91 -5.14 -20.11
N GLY A 47 -12.59 -3.85 -20.12
CA GLY A 47 -11.23 -3.32 -20.17
C GLY A 47 -10.42 -3.74 -18.93
N ALA A 48 -10.95 -3.49 -17.74
CA ALA A 48 -10.32 -3.84 -16.47
C ALA A 48 -10.06 -5.35 -16.34
N MET A 49 -11.03 -6.17 -16.71
CA MET A 49 -10.88 -7.64 -16.71
C MET A 49 -9.82 -8.11 -17.73
N SER A 50 -9.77 -7.50 -18.92
CA SER A 50 -8.77 -7.80 -19.93
C SER A 50 -7.36 -7.47 -19.43
N TYR A 51 -7.18 -6.31 -18.81
CA TYR A 51 -5.92 -5.91 -18.21
C TYR A 51 -5.47 -6.90 -17.13
N LEU A 52 -6.29 -7.18 -16.11
CA LEU A 52 -5.92 -8.09 -15.04
C LEU A 52 -5.58 -9.51 -15.55
N LYS A 53 -6.33 -10.00 -16.51
CA LYS A 53 -6.04 -11.31 -17.11
C LYS A 53 -4.64 -11.36 -17.75
N GLN A 54 -4.21 -10.28 -18.39
CA GLN A 54 -2.87 -10.19 -18.96
C GLN A 54 -1.80 -10.00 -17.88
N GLN A 55 -2.06 -9.11 -16.93
CA GLN A 55 -1.14 -8.89 -15.81
C GLN A 55 -0.87 -10.18 -15.02
N TYR A 56 -1.90 -10.94 -14.69
CA TYR A 56 -1.74 -12.19 -13.95
C TYR A 56 -0.98 -13.25 -14.74
N LYS A 57 -1.00 -13.25 -16.07
CA LYS A 57 -0.14 -14.12 -16.89
C LYS A 57 1.33 -13.77 -16.74
N VAL A 58 1.67 -12.48 -16.78
CA VAL A 58 3.06 -12.02 -16.58
C VAL A 58 3.53 -12.35 -15.16
N VAL A 59 2.72 -12.00 -14.17
CA VAL A 59 3.02 -12.29 -12.77
C VAL A 59 3.18 -13.79 -12.53
N ALA A 60 2.30 -14.64 -13.06
CA ALA A 60 2.39 -16.09 -12.92
C ALA A 60 3.70 -16.66 -13.49
N SER A 61 4.24 -16.10 -14.57
CA SER A 61 5.54 -16.52 -15.10
C SER A 61 6.70 -16.17 -14.17
N VAL A 62 6.67 -14.99 -13.55
CA VAL A 62 7.65 -14.58 -12.53
C VAL A 62 7.53 -15.44 -11.27
N PHE A 63 6.30 -15.69 -10.83
CA PHE A 63 6.04 -16.56 -9.67
C PHE A 63 6.56 -17.98 -9.91
N LEU A 64 6.33 -18.54 -11.10
CA LEU A 64 6.85 -19.86 -11.45
C LEU A 64 8.39 -19.90 -11.38
N ALA A 65 9.06 -18.89 -11.92
CA ALA A 65 10.52 -18.80 -11.85
C ALA A 65 11.04 -18.72 -10.40
N LEU A 66 10.40 -17.89 -9.57
CA LEU A 66 10.78 -17.74 -8.15
C LEU A 66 10.47 -19.01 -7.33
N VAL A 67 9.34 -19.67 -7.57
CA VAL A 67 9.01 -20.95 -6.92
C VAL A 67 10.04 -22.03 -7.26
N VAL A 68 10.48 -22.11 -8.52
CA VAL A 68 11.55 -23.05 -8.91
C VAL A 68 12.85 -22.70 -8.18
N LEU A 69 13.21 -21.42 -8.11
CA LEU A 69 14.40 -20.97 -7.37
C LEU A 69 14.31 -21.37 -5.88
N PHE A 70 13.19 -21.06 -5.22
CA PHE A 70 13.00 -21.38 -3.80
C PHE A 70 12.94 -22.89 -3.56
N SER A 71 12.39 -23.67 -4.48
CA SER A 71 12.39 -25.13 -4.39
C SER A 71 13.80 -25.70 -4.49
N ILE A 72 14.64 -25.16 -5.36
CA ILE A 72 16.06 -25.54 -5.44
C ILE A 72 16.80 -25.17 -4.15
N MET A 73 16.57 -23.97 -3.59
CA MET A 73 17.16 -23.55 -2.33
C MET A 73 16.73 -24.40 -1.14
N ALA A 74 15.44 -24.77 -1.07
CA ALA A 74 14.88 -25.53 0.03
C ALA A 74 15.23 -27.02 -0.07
N TYR A 75 14.96 -27.66 -1.22
CA TYR A 75 15.09 -29.12 -1.37
C TYR A 75 16.43 -29.55 -1.99
N GLY A 76 17.11 -28.66 -2.75
CA GLY A 76 18.41 -28.95 -3.37
C GLY A 76 19.58 -28.63 -2.46
N PHE A 77 19.63 -27.40 -1.97
CA PHE A 77 20.75 -26.92 -1.16
C PHE A 77 20.50 -26.94 0.36
N GLY A 78 19.26 -27.07 0.81
CA GLY A 78 18.91 -27.07 2.24
C GLY A 78 19.14 -25.72 2.95
N VAL A 79 19.35 -24.64 2.20
CA VAL A 79 19.60 -23.30 2.75
C VAL A 79 18.33 -22.52 3.08
N GLN A 80 17.16 -23.07 2.73
CA GLN A 80 15.86 -22.44 2.95
C GLN A 80 14.85 -23.45 3.54
N ASN A 81 13.78 -22.93 4.19
CA ASN A 81 12.71 -23.74 4.74
C ASN A 81 11.87 -24.39 3.61
N GLU A 82 11.47 -25.65 3.82
CA GLU A 82 10.70 -26.44 2.85
C GLU A 82 9.30 -25.86 2.56
N TRP A 83 8.73 -25.06 3.46
CA TRP A 83 7.42 -24.43 3.29
C TRP A 83 7.44 -23.15 2.45
N VAL A 84 8.61 -22.55 2.22
CA VAL A 84 8.76 -21.26 1.53
C VAL A 84 8.13 -21.22 0.14
N PRO A 85 8.34 -22.23 -0.75
CA PRO A 85 7.74 -22.17 -2.07
C PRO A 85 6.21 -22.10 -2.04
N ILE A 86 5.57 -22.82 -1.10
CA ILE A 86 4.11 -22.86 -0.94
C ILE A 86 3.62 -21.56 -0.29
N ALA A 87 4.28 -21.11 0.75
CA ALA A 87 3.95 -19.86 1.44
C ALA A 87 4.02 -18.66 0.48
N PHE A 88 5.06 -18.59 -0.34
CA PHE A 88 5.20 -17.57 -1.39
C PHE A 88 4.00 -17.56 -2.35
N LEU A 89 3.55 -18.73 -2.81
CA LEU A 89 2.39 -18.84 -3.71
C LEU A 89 1.09 -18.37 -3.07
N THR A 90 0.83 -18.74 -1.80
CA THR A 90 -0.41 -18.34 -1.11
C THR A 90 -0.46 -16.85 -0.89
N GLY A 91 0.63 -16.22 -0.44
CA GLY A 91 0.71 -14.78 -0.25
C GLY A 91 0.42 -14.01 -1.54
N GLY A 92 1.02 -14.43 -2.66
CA GLY A 92 0.73 -13.84 -3.97
C GLY A 92 -0.71 -14.05 -4.44
N PHE A 93 -1.26 -15.23 -4.21
CA PHE A 93 -2.64 -15.54 -4.56
C PHE A 93 -3.65 -14.67 -3.80
N PHE A 94 -3.53 -14.57 -2.47
CA PHE A 94 -4.47 -13.78 -1.68
C PHE A 94 -4.31 -12.27 -1.91
N SER A 95 -3.10 -11.77 -2.11
CA SER A 95 -2.86 -10.38 -2.52
C SER A 95 -3.52 -10.06 -3.87
N GLY A 96 -3.33 -10.93 -4.87
CA GLY A 96 -3.99 -10.81 -6.18
C GLY A 96 -5.50 -10.91 -6.10
N LEU A 97 -6.02 -11.80 -5.25
CA LEU A 97 -7.47 -11.97 -5.02
C LEU A 97 -8.08 -10.72 -4.37
N ALA A 98 -7.39 -10.11 -3.40
CA ALA A 98 -7.85 -8.86 -2.79
C ALA A 98 -7.96 -7.73 -3.82
N GLY A 99 -6.94 -7.54 -4.66
CA GLY A 99 -6.98 -6.57 -5.76
C GLY A 99 -8.09 -6.86 -6.78
N PHE A 100 -8.26 -8.13 -7.16
CA PHE A 100 -9.32 -8.55 -8.09
C PHE A 100 -10.73 -8.26 -7.55
N LEU A 101 -11.01 -8.60 -6.30
CA LEU A 101 -12.33 -8.39 -5.68
C LEU A 101 -12.61 -6.90 -5.50
N GLY A 102 -11.60 -6.10 -5.15
CA GLY A 102 -11.68 -4.65 -5.08
C GLY A 102 -12.05 -4.03 -6.43
N MET A 103 -11.27 -4.31 -7.48
CA MET A 103 -11.52 -3.85 -8.85
C MET A 103 -12.91 -4.27 -9.36
N LYS A 104 -13.27 -5.53 -9.13
CA LYS A 104 -14.60 -6.02 -9.53
C LYS A 104 -15.70 -5.21 -8.84
N THR A 105 -15.57 -4.94 -7.55
CA THR A 105 -16.55 -4.13 -6.80
C THR A 105 -16.61 -2.72 -7.34
N ALA A 106 -15.48 -2.05 -7.55
CA ALA A 106 -15.41 -0.68 -8.04
C ALA A 106 -16.05 -0.52 -9.42
N THR A 107 -15.76 -1.44 -10.36
CA THR A 107 -16.34 -1.43 -11.72
C THR A 107 -17.84 -1.67 -11.74
N TYR A 108 -18.43 -2.30 -10.72
CA TYR A 108 -19.87 -2.40 -10.56
C TYR A 108 -20.48 -1.21 -9.80
N ALA A 109 -19.68 -0.52 -8.98
CA ALA A 109 -20.15 0.57 -8.13
C ALA A 109 -20.27 1.90 -8.87
N SER A 110 -19.38 2.21 -9.82
CA SER A 110 -19.24 3.54 -10.44
C SER A 110 -20.55 4.02 -11.10
N ALA A 111 -21.15 3.23 -12.00
CA ALA A 111 -22.43 3.60 -12.63
C ALA A 111 -23.58 3.69 -11.61
N ARG A 112 -23.59 2.82 -10.59
CA ARG A 112 -24.59 2.85 -9.52
C ARG A 112 -24.45 4.10 -8.66
N THR A 113 -23.21 4.53 -8.39
CA THR A 113 -22.92 5.79 -7.70
C THR A 113 -23.39 6.99 -8.51
N ALA A 114 -23.11 7.04 -9.82
CA ALA A 114 -23.60 8.08 -10.72
C ALA A 114 -25.14 8.13 -10.76
N ASN A 115 -25.80 6.99 -10.84
CA ASN A 115 -27.25 6.92 -10.82
C ASN A 115 -27.83 7.34 -9.46
N ALA A 116 -27.24 6.95 -8.35
CA ALA A 116 -27.64 7.38 -7.01
C ALA A 116 -27.47 8.90 -6.82
N ALA A 117 -26.41 9.49 -7.38
CA ALA A 117 -26.15 10.93 -7.35
C ALA A 117 -27.23 11.75 -8.08
N ARG A 118 -28.04 11.14 -8.95
CA ARG A 118 -29.21 11.81 -9.56
C ARG A 118 -30.25 12.21 -8.50
N SER A 119 -30.41 11.43 -7.45
CA SER A 119 -31.34 11.73 -6.36
C SER A 119 -30.75 12.72 -5.36
N SER A 120 -29.59 12.42 -4.79
CA SER A 120 -28.92 13.31 -3.84
C SER A 120 -27.40 13.05 -3.76
N LEU A 121 -26.66 14.03 -3.27
CA LEU A 121 -25.22 13.89 -3.02
C LEU A 121 -24.94 12.78 -1.99
N ASN A 122 -25.75 12.71 -0.93
CA ASN A 122 -25.60 11.68 0.11
C ASN A 122 -25.87 10.26 -0.43
N SER A 123 -26.85 10.09 -1.31
CA SER A 123 -27.13 8.78 -1.93
C SER A 123 -25.93 8.29 -2.73
N GLY A 124 -25.30 9.17 -3.52
CA GLY A 124 -24.05 8.86 -4.23
C GLY A 124 -22.93 8.46 -3.27
N LEU A 125 -22.70 9.25 -2.21
CA LEU A 125 -21.71 8.92 -1.19
C LEU A 125 -21.95 7.55 -0.55
N GLN A 126 -23.18 7.24 -0.17
CA GLN A 126 -23.49 5.97 0.51
C GLN A 126 -23.18 4.75 -0.38
N VAL A 127 -23.48 4.84 -1.68
CA VAL A 127 -23.15 3.76 -2.61
C VAL A 127 -21.65 3.63 -2.78
N ALA A 128 -20.94 4.73 -3.04
CA ALA A 128 -19.50 4.71 -3.24
C ALA A 128 -18.73 4.27 -1.98
N PHE A 129 -19.05 4.83 -0.81
CA PHE A 129 -18.38 4.50 0.44
C PHE A 129 -18.60 3.05 0.88
N ARG A 130 -19.83 2.53 0.77
CA ARG A 130 -20.10 1.12 1.07
C ARG A 130 -19.40 0.18 0.10
N SER A 131 -19.24 0.59 -1.14
CA SER A 131 -18.44 -0.17 -2.12
C SER A 131 -16.95 -0.14 -1.79
N GLY A 132 -16.43 1.01 -1.34
CA GLY A 132 -15.08 1.10 -0.76
C GLY A 132 -14.91 0.22 0.48
N ALA A 133 -15.94 0.14 1.34
CA ALA A 133 -15.92 -0.73 2.52
C ALA A 133 -15.83 -2.22 2.17
N VAL A 134 -16.38 -2.66 1.03
CA VAL A 134 -16.17 -4.03 0.54
C VAL A 134 -14.68 -4.30 0.38
N MET A 135 -13.96 -3.38 -0.25
CA MET A 135 -12.52 -3.53 -0.48
C MET A 135 -11.75 -3.55 0.84
N GLY A 136 -12.01 -2.60 1.74
CA GLY A 136 -11.35 -2.56 3.04
C GLY A 136 -11.52 -3.86 3.83
N LEU A 137 -12.74 -4.38 3.90
CA LEU A 137 -13.06 -5.60 4.63
C LEU A 137 -12.53 -6.87 3.93
N VAL A 138 -12.46 -6.90 2.60
CA VAL A 138 -11.83 -8.00 1.85
C VAL A 138 -10.34 -8.06 2.16
N VAL A 139 -9.64 -6.92 2.12
CA VAL A 139 -8.19 -6.86 2.37
C VAL A 139 -7.86 -7.35 3.78
N VAL A 140 -8.49 -6.79 4.81
CA VAL A 140 -8.19 -7.19 6.20
C VAL A 140 -8.71 -8.60 6.52
N GLY A 141 -9.84 -8.99 5.93
CA GLY A 141 -10.41 -10.33 6.11
C GLY A 141 -9.55 -11.42 5.49
N LEU A 142 -9.14 -11.28 4.22
CA LEU A 142 -8.26 -12.24 3.56
C LEU A 142 -6.88 -12.29 4.21
N GLY A 143 -6.32 -11.12 4.59
CA GLY A 143 -5.01 -11.05 5.23
C GLY A 143 -4.97 -11.80 6.56
N LEU A 144 -5.94 -11.54 7.43
CA LEU A 144 -5.98 -12.20 8.74
C LEU A 144 -6.38 -13.70 8.63
N LEU A 145 -7.16 -14.05 7.60
CA LEU A 145 -7.49 -15.45 7.30
C LEU A 145 -6.24 -16.23 6.90
N ASP A 146 -5.42 -15.70 6.00
CA ASP A 146 -4.18 -16.31 5.52
C ASP A 146 -3.17 -16.48 6.68
N ILE A 147 -2.99 -15.44 7.49
CA ILE A 147 -2.14 -15.48 8.70
C ILE A 147 -2.60 -16.57 9.66
N SER A 148 -3.89 -16.62 9.99
CA SER A 148 -4.43 -17.63 10.92
C SER A 148 -4.35 -19.03 10.37
N PHE A 149 -4.58 -19.22 9.06
CA PHE A 149 -4.43 -20.48 8.38
C PHE A 149 -2.99 -21.01 8.47
N TRP A 150 -1.99 -20.17 8.14
CA TRP A 150 -0.58 -20.55 8.22
C TRP A 150 -0.14 -20.87 9.64
N TYR A 151 -0.58 -20.08 10.62
CA TYR A 151 -0.25 -20.37 12.01
C TYR A 151 -0.78 -21.73 12.47
N ILE A 152 -2.05 -22.05 12.14
CA ILE A 152 -2.66 -23.35 12.46
C ILE A 152 -1.93 -24.47 11.73
N LEU A 153 -1.71 -24.34 10.43
CA LEU A 153 -1.06 -25.35 9.59
C LEU A 153 0.34 -25.69 10.12
N LEU A 154 1.18 -24.68 10.31
CA LEU A 154 2.56 -24.89 10.76
C LEU A 154 2.62 -25.42 12.19
N ASN A 155 1.70 -25.03 13.07
CA ASN A 155 1.64 -25.55 14.42
C ASN A 155 1.30 -27.06 14.46
N ILE A 156 0.53 -27.54 13.48
CA ILE A 156 0.21 -28.97 13.32
C ILE A 156 1.36 -29.72 12.63
N CYS A 157 1.92 -29.15 11.57
CA CYS A 157 2.89 -29.86 10.71
C CYS A 157 4.30 -29.89 11.29
N ILE A 158 4.71 -28.89 12.10
CA ILE A 158 6.05 -28.88 12.72
C ILE A 158 5.99 -29.69 14.03
N PRO A 159 6.72 -30.83 14.13
CA PRO A 159 6.65 -31.71 15.31
C PRO A 159 7.25 -31.02 16.55
N ALA A 160 6.59 -31.23 17.70
CA ALA A 160 7.08 -30.73 19.00
C ALA A 160 8.09 -31.70 19.68
N GLU A 161 8.17 -32.93 19.20
CA GLU A 161 8.90 -34.01 19.90
C GLU A 161 10.43 -33.94 19.71
N THR A 162 10.88 -33.24 18.69
CA THR A 162 12.31 -33.17 18.30
C THR A 162 12.94 -31.82 18.57
N MET A 163 12.20 -30.85 19.09
CA MET A 163 12.63 -29.44 19.15
C MET A 163 12.16 -28.77 20.45
N ASP A 164 12.96 -27.86 21.00
CA ASP A 164 12.51 -27.00 22.08
C ASP A 164 11.29 -26.15 21.64
N ALA A 165 10.30 -25.99 22.53
CA ALA A 165 9.06 -25.32 22.22
C ALA A 165 9.25 -23.84 21.82
N THR A 166 10.24 -23.14 22.40
CA THR A 166 10.60 -21.77 22.03
C THR A 166 11.15 -21.69 20.61
N HIS A 167 11.98 -22.65 20.22
CA HIS A 167 12.54 -22.73 18.89
C HIS A 167 11.47 -23.06 17.84
N LYS A 168 10.51 -23.95 18.16
CA LYS A 168 9.36 -24.26 17.31
C LYS A 168 8.56 -22.98 16.97
N LEU A 169 8.23 -22.16 17.96
CA LEU A 169 7.47 -20.92 17.75
C LEU A 169 8.23 -19.91 16.87
N THR A 170 9.55 -19.82 17.04
CA THR A 170 10.38 -18.98 16.18
C THR A 170 10.38 -19.45 14.73
N ILE A 171 10.51 -20.77 14.49
CA ILE A 171 10.44 -21.34 13.13
C ILE A 171 9.07 -21.10 12.50
N ILE A 172 7.99 -21.24 13.25
CA ILE A 172 6.63 -20.96 12.73
C ILE A 172 6.53 -19.50 12.26
N THR A 173 6.91 -18.55 13.09
CA THR A 173 6.75 -17.13 12.79
C THR A 173 7.65 -16.66 11.63
N THR A 174 8.88 -17.14 11.57
CA THR A 174 9.79 -16.80 10.46
C THR A 174 9.37 -17.48 9.15
N THR A 175 8.85 -18.72 9.21
CA THR A 175 8.26 -19.37 8.03
C THR A 175 7.05 -18.59 7.52
N MET A 176 6.20 -18.11 8.43
CA MET A 176 5.05 -17.28 8.06
C MET A 176 5.46 -15.97 7.38
N LEU A 177 6.59 -15.35 7.77
CA LEU A 177 7.09 -14.14 7.09
C LEU A 177 7.30 -14.35 5.59
N THR A 178 7.63 -15.57 5.17
CA THR A 178 7.97 -15.85 3.76
C THR A 178 6.77 -15.71 2.82
N PHE A 179 5.53 -15.90 3.28
CA PHE A 179 4.37 -15.61 2.45
C PHE A 179 4.24 -14.10 2.15
N GLY A 180 4.74 -13.25 3.06
CA GLY A 180 4.82 -11.82 2.83
C GLY A 180 5.59 -11.45 1.56
N MET A 181 6.64 -12.19 1.18
CA MET A 181 7.34 -11.96 -0.07
C MET A 181 6.45 -12.19 -1.30
N GLY A 182 5.60 -13.23 -1.28
CA GLY A 182 4.63 -13.46 -2.35
C GLY A 182 3.62 -12.32 -2.47
N ALA A 183 3.09 -11.86 -1.34
CA ALA A 183 2.19 -10.71 -1.28
C ALA A 183 2.87 -9.43 -1.78
N SER A 184 4.11 -9.14 -1.36
CA SER A 184 4.88 -7.96 -1.79
C SER A 184 5.21 -8.00 -3.28
N THR A 185 5.58 -9.18 -3.81
CA THR A 185 5.86 -9.34 -5.24
C THR A 185 4.60 -9.06 -6.07
N GLN A 186 3.47 -9.66 -5.71
CA GLN A 186 2.18 -9.41 -6.37
C GLN A 186 1.78 -7.93 -6.28
N ALA A 187 1.92 -7.33 -5.11
CA ALA A 187 1.59 -5.93 -4.87
C ALA A 187 2.43 -4.98 -5.74
N LEU A 188 3.73 -5.24 -5.86
CA LEU A 188 4.62 -4.41 -6.68
C LEU A 188 4.22 -4.45 -8.16
N PHE A 189 4.02 -5.64 -8.72
CA PHE A 189 3.56 -5.78 -10.11
C PHE A 189 2.19 -5.13 -10.32
N ALA A 190 1.26 -5.29 -9.37
CA ALA A 190 -0.06 -4.68 -9.46
C ALA A 190 0.02 -3.14 -9.40
N ARG A 191 0.81 -2.58 -8.48
CA ARG A 191 0.92 -1.14 -8.29
C ARG A 191 1.70 -0.45 -9.40
N VAL A 192 2.85 -1.00 -9.79
CA VAL A 192 3.67 -0.45 -10.88
C VAL A 192 2.95 -0.59 -12.22
N GLY A 193 2.45 -1.78 -12.54
CA GLY A 193 1.72 -2.03 -13.79
C GLY A 193 0.43 -1.24 -13.88
N GLY A 194 -0.37 -1.22 -12.80
CA GLY A 194 -1.60 -0.44 -12.71
C GLY A 194 -1.35 1.06 -12.84
N GLY A 195 -0.36 1.60 -12.12
CA GLY A 195 0.01 3.01 -12.17
C GLY A 195 0.52 3.45 -13.55
N ILE A 196 1.36 2.63 -14.21
CA ILE A 196 1.80 2.92 -15.59
C ILE A 196 0.61 2.92 -16.56
N TYR A 197 -0.30 1.96 -16.41
CA TYR A 197 -1.51 1.87 -17.22
C TYR A 197 -2.38 3.13 -17.08
N THR A 198 -2.74 3.46 -15.83
CA THR A 198 -3.61 4.60 -15.49
C THR A 198 -3.03 5.89 -16.03
N LYS A 199 -1.77 6.17 -15.70
CA LYS A 199 -1.17 7.45 -16.08
C LYS A 199 -0.79 7.55 -17.54
N ALA A 200 -0.60 6.45 -18.25
CA ALA A 200 -0.49 6.48 -19.70
C ALA A 200 -1.83 6.85 -20.37
N ALA A 201 -2.95 6.36 -19.86
CA ALA A 201 -4.27 6.69 -20.36
C ALA A 201 -4.67 8.13 -20.04
N ASP A 202 -4.48 8.55 -18.78
CA ASP A 202 -4.81 9.88 -18.26
C ASP A 202 -3.99 10.97 -18.99
N VAL A 203 -2.66 10.86 -19.07
CA VAL A 203 -1.81 11.80 -19.83
C VAL A 203 -2.24 11.87 -21.32
N GLY A 204 -2.59 10.72 -21.93
CA GLY A 204 -3.10 10.69 -23.30
C GLY A 204 -4.44 11.40 -23.46
N ALA A 205 -5.34 11.22 -22.49
CA ALA A 205 -6.64 11.88 -22.47
C ALA A 205 -6.50 13.39 -22.25
N ASP A 206 -5.66 13.79 -21.30
CA ASP A 206 -5.50 15.18 -20.91
C ASP A 206 -4.74 16.03 -21.94
N LEU A 207 -3.56 15.60 -22.36
CA LEU A 207 -2.76 16.38 -23.30
C LEU A 207 -3.45 16.57 -24.65
N VAL A 208 -4.02 15.51 -25.21
CA VAL A 208 -4.64 15.61 -26.53
C VAL A 208 -6.09 16.09 -26.43
N GLY A 209 -6.86 15.61 -25.46
CA GLY A 209 -8.26 16.00 -25.29
C GLY A 209 -8.44 17.42 -24.75
N LYS A 210 -7.89 17.70 -23.57
CA LYS A 210 -8.10 18.98 -22.89
C LYS A 210 -7.23 20.11 -23.48
N VAL A 211 -5.92 19.84 -23.73
CA VAL A 211 -4.97 20.91 -24.13
C VAL A 211 -4.99 21.13 -25.63
N GLU A 212 -4.92 20.07 -26.46
CA GLU A 212 -4.85 20.23 -27.93
C GLU A 212 -6.23 20.39 -28.57
N ALA A 213 -7.19 19.51 -28.24
CA ALA A 213 -8.52 19.52 -28.86
C ALA A 213 -9.54 20.44 -28.15
N GLY A 214 -9.25 20.85 -26.90
CA GLY A 214 -10.12 21.75 -26.12
C GLY A 214 -11.47 21.14 -25.77
N ILE A 215 -11.57 19.81 -25.69
CA ILE A 215 -12.79 19.11 -25.27
C ILE A 215 -12.79 18.91 -23.75
N PRO A 216 -13.98 18.87 -23.11
CA PRO A 216 -14.08 18.68 -21.67
C PRO A 216 -13.45 17.37 -21.20
N GLU A 217 -13.18 17.30 -19.90
CA GLU A 217 -12.80 16.07 -19.21
C GLU A 217 -13.92 15.03 -19.31
N ASP A 218 -13.60 13.77 -19.45
CA ASP A 218 -14.53 12.65 -19.62
C ASP A 218 -15.46 12.74 -20.83
N ASP A 219 -15.13 13.58 -21.80
CA ASP A 219 -15.96 13.71 -23.00
C ASP A 219 -15.96 12.40 -23.81
N PRO A 220 -17.14 11.88 -24.22
CA PRO A 220 -17.22 10.63 -24.99
C PRO A 220 -16.52 10.69 -26.35
N ARG A 221 -16.17 11.86 -26.84
CA ARG A 221 -15.39 12.04 -28.08
C ARG A 221 -13.91 11.74 -27.90
N ASN A 222 -13.43 11.71 -26.65
CA ASN A 222 -12.03 11.40 -26.38
C ASN A 222 -11.80 9.89 -26.40
N PRO A 223 -10.96 9.33 -27.29
CA PRO A 223 -10.71 7.89 -27.39
C PRO A 223 -10.09 7.27 -26.13
N ALA A 224 -9.39 8.05 -25.33
CA ALA A 224 -8.70 7.56 -24.14
C ALA A 224 -9.59 7.49 -22.88
N THR A 225 -10.77 8.14 -22.85
CA THR A 225 -11.62 8.24 -21.64
C THR A 225 -11.97 6.87 -21.02
N ILE A 226 -12.30 5.87 -21.84
CA ILE A 226 -12.57 4.51 -21.30
C ILE A 226 -11.29 3.87 -20.76
N ALA A 227 -10.14 4.10 -21.40
CA ALA A 227 -8.87 3.57 -20.91
C ALA A 227 -8.48 4.21 -19.58
N ASP A 228 -8.74 5.49 -19.42
CA ASP A 228 -8.53 6.25 -18.19
C ASP A 228 -9.40 5.70 -17.05
N ASN A 229 -10.72 5.62 -17.24
CA ASN A 229 -11.64 4.99 -16.29
C ASN A 229 -11.27 3.53 -15.93
N VAL A 230 -10.72 2.77 -16.87
CA VAL A 230 -10.17 1.41 -16.59
C VAL A 230 -8.95 1.54 -15.69
N GLY A 231 -8.11 2.54 -15.93
CA GLY A 231 -6.89 2.83 -15.18
C GLY A 231 -7.16 2.96 -13.69
N ASP A 232 -8.08 3.83 -13.29
CA ASP A 232 -8.44 4.04 -11.88
C ASP A 232 -8.83 2.73 -11.18
N ASN A 233 -9.58 1.87 -11.87
CA ASN A 233 -9.97 0.59 -11.32
C ASN A 233 -8.80 -0.40 -11.17
N VAL A 234 -7.83 -0.40 -12.07
CA VAL A 234 -6.73 -1.37 -12.03
C VAL A 234 -5.49 -0.83 -11.30
N GLY A 235 -5.24 0.48 -11.38
CA GLY A 235 -4.11 1.15 -10.70
C GLY A 235 -4.47 1.51 -9.27
N ASP A 236 -5.51 2.34 -9.11
CA ASP A 236 -5.82 2.92 -7.80
C ASP A 236 -6.70 2.02 -6.93
N VAL A 237 -7.49 1.10 -7.49
CA VAL A 237 -8.24 0.14 -6.68
C VAL A 237 -7.49 -1.19 -6.56
N ALA A 238 -7.22 -1.90 -7.66
CA ALA A 238 -6.60 -3.23 -7.56
C ALA A 238 -5.15 -3.17 -7.05
N GLY A 239 -4.36 -2.19 -7.54
CA GLY A 239 -2.98 -1.99 -7.10
C GLY A 239 -2.88 -1.62 -5.62
N MET A 240 -3.73 -0.70 -5.15
CA MET A 240 -3.80 -0.30 -3.75
C MET A 240 -4.27 -1.44 -2.84
N GLY A 241 -5.24 -2.24 -3.29
CA GLY A 241 -5.70 -3.39 -2.52
C GLY A 241 -4.63 -4.44 -2.28
N ALA A 242 -3.82 -4.72 -3.29
CA ALA A 242 -2.68 -5.62 -3.16
C ALA A 242 -1.58 -5.04 -2.25
N ASP A 243 -1.29 -3.73 -2.35
CA ASP A 243 -0.31 -3.02 -1.52
C ASP A 243 -0.72 -3.02 -0.04
N LEU A 244 -1.96 -2.67 0.26
CA LEU A 244 -2.45 -2.61 1.65
C LEU A 244 -2.67 -3.99 2.26
N TYR A 245 -2.99 -5.00 1.45
CA TYR A 245 -2.95 -6.41 1.88
C TYR A 245 -1.54 -6.79 2.36
N GLU A 246 -0.54 -6.48 1.56
CA GLU A 246 0.86 -6.75 1.88
C GLU A 246 1.31 -5.98 3.14
N SER A 247 0.96 -4.69 3.26
CA SER A 247 1.30 -3.87 4.43
C SER A 247 0.69 -4.42 5.71
N TYR A 248 -0.57 -4.84 5.64
CA TYR A 248 -1.31 -5.41 6.77
C TYR A 248 -0.70 -6.73 7.22
N CYS A 249 -0.51 -7.67 6.30
CA CYS A 249 0.09 -8.95 6.62
C CYS A 249 1.54 -8.80 7.09
N GLY A 250 2.33 -8.01 6.38
CA GLY A 250 3.75 -7.80 6.69
C GLY A 250 3.97 -7.22 8.08
N SER A 251 3.15 -6.25 8.51
CA SER A 251 3.25 -5.68 9.86
C SER A 251 2.92 -6.70 10.96
N ILE A 252 1.85 -7.47 10.79
CA ILE A 252 1.43 -8.49 11.77
C ILE A 252 2.49 -9.60 11.86
N LEU A 253 2.98 -10.07 10.72
CA LEU A 253 3.96 -11.16 10.66
C LEU A 253 5.32 -10.75 11.24
N ALA A 254 5.82 -9.58 10.84
CA ALA A 254 7.08 -9.06 11.39
C ALA A 254 6.98 -8.87 12.90
N THR A 255 5.88 -8.30 13.39
CA THR A 255 5.67 -8.11 14.82
C THR A 255 5.55 -9.43 15.57
N SER A 256 4.86 -10.42 14.99
CA SER A 256 4.76 -11.77 15.59
C SER A 256 6.15 -12.46 15.66
N ALA A 257 6.98 -12.30 14.62
CA ALA A 257 8.34 -12.85 14.62
C ALA A 257 9.23 -12.16 15.67
N LEU A 258 9.12 -10.84 15.81
CA LEU A 258 9.82 -10.09 16.85
C LEU A 258 9.33 -10.45 18.27
N GLY A 259 8.02 -10.68 18.43
CA GLY A 259 7.45 -11.19 19.67
C GLY A 259 8.00 -12.57 20.04
N ALA A 260 8.12 -13.46 19.06
CA ALA A 260 8.76 -14.74 19.27
C ALA A 260 10.22 -14.58 19.73
N ALA A 261 10.99 -13.72 19.06
CA ALA A 261 12.40 -13.48 19.33
C ALA A 261 12.65 -12.84 20.70
N ALA A 262 11.79 -11.90 21.11
CA ALA A 262 11.96 -11.14 22.35
C ALA A 262 11.94 -12.03 23.61
N PHE A 263 11.25 -13.17 23.58
CA PHE A 263 11.09 -14.07 24.72
C PHE A 263 11.88 -15.38 24.60
N VAL A 264 12.66 -15.60 23.52
CA VAL A 264 13.50 -16.81 23.36
C VAL A 264 14.51 -16.95 24.50
N ALA A 265 15.18 -15.85 24.86
CA ALA A 265 16.24 -15.87 25.87
C ALA A 265 15.73 -16.19 27.28
N SER A 266 14.47 -15.83 27.59
CA SER A 266 13.85 -16.18 28.88
C SER A 266 13.41 -17.62 28.99
N GLY A 267 13.24 -18.32 27.86
CA GLY A 267 12.68 -19.68 27.82
C GLY A 267 11.18 -19.76 28.18
N ASP A 268 10.50 -18.61 28.31
CA ASP A 268 9.08 -18.55 28.63
C ASP A 268 8.22 -18.73 27.38
N VAL A 269 7.86 -19.98 27.12
CA VAL A 269 7.03 -20.38 25.94
C VAL A 269 5.64 -19.76 25.99
N GLU A 270 5.08 -19.58 27.18
CA GLU A 270 3.74 -19.00 27.32
C GLU A 270 3.75 -17.51 26.93
N MET A 271 4.72 -16.77 27.44
CA MET A 271 4.88 -15.35 27.12
C MET A 271 5.23 -15.14 25.66
N GLN A 272 6.11 -16.00 25.10
CA GLN A 272 6.42 -16.01 23.67
C GLN A 272 5.16 -16.19 22.81
N TYR A 273 4.29 -17.16 23.16
CA TYR A 273 3.03 -17.38 22.49
C TYR A 273 2.11 -16.15 22.56
N LYS A 274 1.96 -15.56 23.76
CA LYS A 274 1.15 -14.35 23.98
C LYS A 274 1.65 -13.20 23.13
N ALA A 275 2.98 -12.99 23.03
CA ALA A 275 3.59 -11.95 22.20
C ALA A 275 3.37 -12.18 20.69
N ILE A 276 3.36 -13.43 20.23
CA ILE A 276 3.06 -13.78 18.83
C ILE A 276 1.59 -13.48 18.48
N VAL A 277 0.67 -13.80 19.38
CA VAL A 277 -0.76 -13.69 19.11
C VAL A 277 -1.29 -12.26 19.32
N ALA A 278 -0.63 -11.44 20.15
CA ALA A 278 -1.06 -10.07 20.45
C ALA A 278 -1.28 -9.20 19.19
N PRO A 279 -0.36 -9.10 18.21
CA PRO A 279 -0.60 -8.30 17.00
C PRO A 279 -1.78 -8.85 16.18
N MET A 280 -1.97 -10.16 16.13
CA MET A 280 -3.10 -10.78 15.43
C MET A 280 -4.44 -10.43 16.10
N LEU A 281 -4.48 -10.42 17.43
CA LEU A 281 -5.68 -10.05 18.20
C LEU A 281 -6.01 -8.56 18.07
N ILE A 282 -5.01 -7.68 18.11
CA ILE A 282 -5.19 -6.24 17.86
C ILE A 282 -5.81 -6.03 16.48
N ALA A 283 -5.29 -6.73 15.47
CA ALA A 283 -5.81 -6.68 14.12
C ALA A 283 -7.25 -7.23 14.02
N ALA A 284 -7.55 -8.34 14.70
CA ALA A 284 -8.89 -8.94 14.72
C ALA A 284 -9.94 -8.01 15.34
N VAL A 285 -9.61 -7.36 16.46
CA VAL A 285 -10.49 -6.37 17.08
C VAL A 285 -10.59 -5.12 16.22
N GLY A 286 -9.50 -4.69 15.58
CA GLY A 286 -9.52 -3.61 14.61
C GLY A 286 -10.53 -3.84 13.47
N ILE A 287 -10.68 -5.06 12.99
CA ILE A 287 -11.72 -5.44 12.00
C ILE A 287 -13.12 -5.16 12.55
N VAL A 288 -13.44 -5.66 13.73
CA VAL A 288 -14.78 -5.50 14.33
C VAL A 288 -15.10 -4.02 14.54
N LEU A 289 -14.14 -3.26 15.04
CA LEU A 289 -14.30 -1.84 15.30
C LEU A 289 -14.32 -0.99 14.03
N SER A 290 -13.64 -1.42 12.97
CA SER A 290 -13.78 -0.82 11.63
C SER A 290 -15.19 -1.02 11.07
N ILE A 291 -15.78 -2.21 11.24
CA ILE A 291 -17.17 -2.46 10.84
C ILE A 291 -18.13 -1.51 11.57
N ILE A 292 -17.96 -1.32 12.87
CA ILE A 292 -18.76 -0.35 13.67
C ILE A 292 -18.58 1.07 13.11
N GLY A 293 -17.35 1.47 12.82
CA GLY A 293 -17.05 2.78 12.23
C GLY A 293 -17.70 2.97 10.86
N ILE A 294 -17.70 1.95 10.01
CA ILE A 294 -18.38 1.99 8.69
C ILE A 294 -19.88 2.26 8.87
N PHE A 295 -20.54 1.61 9.82
CA PHE A 295 -21.95 1.86 10.11
C PHE A 295 -22.23 3.24 10.74
N ALA A 296 -21.24 3.85 11.37
CA ALA A 296 -21.34 5.19 11.97
C ALA A 296 -21.31 6.30 10.91
N VAL A 297 -20.80 6.04 9.70
CA VAL A 297 -20.81 7.00 8.58
C VAL A 297 -22.23 7.19 8.04
N ARG A 298 -22.89 8.20 8.58
CA ARG A 298 -24.27 8.57 8.20
C ARG A 298 -24.40 10.07 8.08
N THR A 299 -25.16 10.54 7.07
CA THR A 299 -25.48 11.96 6.87
C THR A 299 -26.93 12.15 6.47
N LYS A 300 -27.38 13.42 6.44
CA LYS A 300 -28.70 13.80 5.95
C LYS A 300 -28.73 13.86 4.41
N GLU A 301 -29.89 13.73 3.80
CA GLU A 301 -30.04 13.77 2.34
C GLU A 301 -29.48 15.06 1.71
N ASN A 302 -29.68 16.20 2.35
CA ASN A 302 -29.22 17.52 1.88
C ASN A 302 -27.89 17.95 2.51
N ALA A 303 -27.00 17.00 2.85
CA ALA A 303 -25.71 17.29 3.47
C ALA A 303 -24.80 18.08 2.51
N THR A 304 -24.06 19.03 3.08
CA THR A 304 -22.98 19.74 2.39
C THR A 304 -21.72 18.89 2.31
N ILE A 305 -20.78 19.22 1.41
CA ILE A 305 -19.47 18.54 1.31
C ILE A 305 -18.76 18.50 2.65
N ARG A 306 -18.79 19.61 3.42
CA ARG A 306 -18.19 19.67 4.76
C ARG A 306 -18.84 18.70 5.74
N GLU A 307 -20.15 18.50 5.67
CA GLU A 307 -20.87 17.54 6.53
C GLU A 307 -20.55 16.09 6.13
N LEU A 308 -20.34 15.83 4.82
CA LEU A 308 -19.90 14.53 4.33
C LEU A 308 -18.48 14.20 4.80
N LEU A 309 -17.53 15.14 4.69
CA LEU A 309 -16.18 15.00 5.25
C LEU A 309 -16.19 14.69 6.75
N LYS A 310 -17.01 15.44 7.51
CA LYS A 310 -17.17 15.18 8.95
C LYS A 310 -17.72 13.79 9.24
N ALA A 311 -18.67 13.30 8.46
CA ALA A 311 -19.21 11.96 8.66
C ALA A 311 -18.17 10.86 8.42
N LEU A 312 -17.35 10.98 7.38
CA LEU A 312 -16.22 10.07 7.12
C LEU A 312 -15.21 10.12 8.28
N ALA A 313 -14.84 11.34 8.71
CA ALA A 313 -13.94 11.54 9.85
C ALA A 313 -14.50 10.98 11.17
N ILE A 314 -15.80 11.08 11.41
CA ILE A 314 -16.43 10.47 12.60
C ILE A 314 -16.26 8.95 12.59
N GLY A 315 -16.49 8.30 11.45
CA GLY A 315 -16.32 6.85 11.34
C GLY A 315 -14.90 6.39 11.62
N THR A 316 -13.90 7.04 11.03
CA THR A 316 -12.47 6.71 11.21
C THR A 316 -11.98 7.03 12.63
N ASN A 317 -12.34 8.19 13.17
CA ASN A 317 -11.95 8.59 14.52
C ASN A 317 -12.62 7.72 15.58
N LEU A 318 -13.89 7.37 15.41
CA LEU A 318 -14.59 6.46 16.32
C LEU A 318 -13.90 5.10 16.36
N SER A 319 -13.56 4.53 15.20
CA SER A 319 -12.81 3.27 15.13
C SER A 319 -11.47 3.39 15.86
N SER A 320 -10.71 4.46 15.62
CA SER A 320 -9.40 4.68 16.24
C SER A 320 -9.49 4.77 17.75
N VAL A 321 -10.45 5.53 18.29
CA VAL A 321 -10.67 5.65 19.74
C VAL A 321 -11.09 4.32 20.35
N LEU A 322 -12.01 3.60 19.71
CA LEU A 322 -12.46 2.30 20.22
C LEU A 322 -11.32 1.27 20.18
N ILE A 323 -10.46 1.26 19.15
CA ILE A 323 -9.28 0.39 19.07
C ILE A 323 -8.31 0.73 20.20
N ALA A 324 -8.01 2.02 20.40
CA ALA A 324 -7.13 2.46 21.48
C ALA A 324 -7.61 1.95 22.85
N LEU A 325 -8.90 2.11 23.14
CA LEU A 325 -9.50 1.64 24.41
C LEU A 325 -9.51 0.12 24.52
N SER A 326 -9.91 -0.58 23.44
CA SER A 326 -10.02 -2.03 23.45
C SER A 326 -8.67 -2.73 23.59
N THR A 327 -7.59 -2.11 23.10
CA THR A 327 -6.23 -2.68 23.19
C THR A 327 -5.80 -2.89 24.63
N PHE A 328 -6.11 -1.96 25.55
CA PHE A 328 -5.83 -2.16 26.97
C PHE A 328 -6.54 -3.39 27.56
N GLY A 329 -7.81 -3.57 27.19
CA GLY A 329 -8.58 -4.74 27.62
C GLY A 329 -8.04 -6.05 27.05
N ILE A 330 -7.67 -6.07 25.77
CA ILE A 330 -7.17 -7.27 25.08
C ILE A 330 -5.83 -7.70 25.67
N LEU A 331 -4.88 -6.78 25.79
CA LEU A 331 -3.54 -7.09 26.29
C LEU A 331 -3.55 -7.42 27.78
N TYR A 332 -4.46 -6.82 28.56
CA TYR A 332 -4.70 -7.19 29.95
C TYR A 332 -5.25 -8.62 30.06
N LEU A 333 -6.26 -8.97 29.26
CA LEU A 333 -6.85 -10.33 29.24
C LEU A 333 -5.88 -11.40 28.70
N LEU A 334 -4.94 -10.99 27.85
CA LEU A 334 -3.89 -11.87 27.35
C LEU A 334 -2.80 -12.09 28.40
N GLU A 335 -2.79 -11.29 29.47
CA GLU A 335 -1.77 -11.31 30.52
C GLU A 335 -0.35 -11.19 29.95
N LEU A 336 -0.16 -10.30 28.98
CA LEU A 336 1.13 -10.02 28.39
C LEU A 336 1.97 -9.18 29.34
N ASP A 337 3.24 -9.52 29.53
CA ASP A 337 4.16 -8.70 30.31
C ASP A 337 4.24 -7.29 29.74
N ASN A 338 4.26 -6.29 30.62
CA ASN A 338 4.29 -4.90 30.22
C ASN A 338 3.08 -4.44 29.35
N TRP A 339 1.94 -5.13 29.45
CA TRP A 339 0.75 -4.91 28.64
C TRP A 339 0.30 -3.45 28.55
N PHE A 340 0.44 -2.69 29.64
CA PHE A 340 0.02 -1.28 29.69
C PHE A 340 0.85 -0.44 28.70
N TRP A 341 2.19 -0.52 28.77
CA TRP A 341 3.07 0.25 27.92
C TRP A 341 3.06 -0.25 26.46
N ILE A 342 2.86 -1.54 26.24
CA ILE A 342 2.65 -2.09 24.90
C ILE A 342 1.33 -1.56 24.30
N SER A 343 0.27 -1.43 25.10
CA SER A 343 -0.96 -0.73 24.67
C SER A 343 -0.71 0.73 24.31
N CYS A 344 0.14 1.42 25.07
CA CYS A 344 0.57 2.78 24.71
C CYS A 344 1.31 2.83 23.38
N SER A 345 2.10 1.80 23.01
CA SER A 345 2.76 1.71 21.71
C SER A 345 1.74 1.61 20.55
N VAL A 346 0.62 0.91 20.75
CA VAL A 346 -0.49 0.90 19.78
C VAL A 346 -1.05 2.30 19.55
N ILE A 347 -1.28 3.03 20.65
CA ILE A 347 -1.79 4.41 20.59
C ILE A 347 -0.80 5.32 19.86
N ILE A 348 0.51 5.17 20.09
CA ILE A 348 1.53 5.92 19.36
C ILE A 348 1.41 5.66 17.86
N GLY A 349 1.23 4.40 17.44
CA GLY A 349 1.02 4.07 16.03
C GLY A 349 -0.21 4.77 15.43
N LEU A 350 -1.35 4.74 16.15
CA LEU A 350 -2.57 5.46 15.74
C LEU A 350 -2.34 6.97 15.63
N LEU A 351 -1.64 7.57 16.59
CA LEU A 351 -1.34 9.02 16.59
C LEU A 351 -0.41 9.39 15.43
N VAL A 352 0.62 8.60 15.15
CA VAL A 352 1.52 8.80 14.01
C VAL A 352 0.70 8.81 12.70
N GLY A 353 -0.22 7.84 12.55
CA GLY A 353 -1.10 7.79 11.38
C GLY A 353 -1.98 9.03 11.23
N ILE A 354 -2.58 9.51 12.32
CA ILE A 354 -3.41 10.72 12.34
C ILE A 354 -2.57 11.96 11.98
N VAL A 355 -1.39 12.12 12.57
CA VAL A 355 -0.50 13.28 12.32
C VAL A 355 -0.04 13.30 10.85
N ILE A 356 0.35 12.16 10.30
CA ILE A 356 0.75 12.06 8.89
C ILE A 356 -0.44 12.39 7.98
N GLY A 357 -1.62 11.84 8.26
CA GLY A 357 -2.83 12.12 7.48
C GLY A 357 -3.19 13.61 7.47
N GLN A 358 -3.20 14.25 8.64
CA GLN A 358 -3.48 15.68 8.78
C GLN A 358 -2.41 16.55 8.11
N SER A 359 -1.13 16.15 8.21
CA SER A 359 -0.05 16.85 7.52
C SER A 359 -0.21 16.75 5.99
N THR A 360 -0.54 15.58 5.48
CA THR A 360 -0.80 15.38 4.06
C THR A 360 -1.97 16.23 3.59
N GLU A 361 -3.09 16.23 4.32
CA GLU A 361 -4.25 17.07 4.02
C GLU A 361 -3.87 18.55 3.98
N TYR A 362 -3.12 19.04 4.96
CA TYR A 362 -2.68 20.43 5.02
C TYR A 362 -1.86 20.86 3.78
N TYR A 363 -0.97 19.99 3.31
CA TYR A 363 -0.09 20.29 2.17
C TYR A 363 -0.73 20.04 0.81
N THR A 364 -1.74 19.18 0.72
CA THR A 364 -2.32 18.77 -0.57
C THR A 364 -3.72 19.31 -0.83
N SER A 365 -4.50 19.66 0.20
CA SER A 365 -5.88 20.12 -0.01
C SER A 365 -5.94 21.58 -0.48
N GLN A 366 -6.80 21.84 -1.45
CA GLN A 366 -7.11 23.18 -1.97
C GLN A 366 -7.67 24.15 -0.93
N SER A 367 -8.14 23.64 0.22
CA SER A 367 -8.64 24.47 1.32
C SER A 367 -7.55 25.22 2.07
N TYR A 368 -6.29 24.83 1.90
CA TYR A 368 -5.16 25.38 2.65
C TYR A 368 -4.19 26.19 1.75
N LYS A 369 -3.51 27.13 2.39
CA LYS A 369 -2.59 28.07 1.72
C LYS A 369 -1.47 27.39 0.91
N PRO A 370 -0.85 26.27 1.31
CA PRO A 370 0.22 25.68 0.51
C PRO A 370 -0.22 25.36 -0.92
N THR A 371 -1.33 24.67 -1.09
CA THR A 371 -1.89 24.33 -2.41
C THR A 371 -2.38 25.56 -3.18
N GLN A 372 -3.01 26.52 -2.46
CA GLN A 372 -3.45 27.78 -3.08
C GLN A 372 -2.29 28.59 -3.68
N ARG A 373 -1.09 28.56 -3.05
CA ARG A 373 0.12 29.20 -3.61
C ARG A 373 0.60 28.50 -4.88
N VAL A 374 0.44 27.19 -5.00
CA VAL A 374 0.76 26.47 -6.23
C VAL A 374 -0.20 26.86 -7.34
N SER A 375 -1.50 27.03 -7.06
CA SER A 375 -2.47 27.51 -8.05
C SER A 375 -2.20 28.97 -8.46
N GLU A 376 -1.81 29.82 -7.50
CA GLU A 376 -1.42 31.21 -7.76
C GLU A 376 -0.18 31.31 -8.67
N ALA A 377 0.78 30.38 -8.56
CA ALA A 377 1.93 30.27 -9.46
C ALA A 377 1.52 30.02 -10.92
N GLY A 378 0.31 29.49 -11.16
CA GLY A 378 -0.28 29.31 -12.49
C GLY A 378 -0.46 30.63 -13.27
N LEU A 379 -0.62 31.74 -12.57
CA LEU A 379 -0.67 33.08 -13.19
C LEU A 379 0.64 33.49 -13.91
N THR A 380 1.75 32.88 -13.48
CA THR A 380 3.08 33.16 -14.06
C THR A 380 3.45 32.15 -15.17
N GLY A 381 2.91 30.94 -15.10
CA GLY A 381 3.09 29.91 -16.12
C GLY A 381 3.45 28.51 -15.58
N PRO A 382 3.59 27.51 -16.47
CA PRO A 382 3.76 26.11 -16.06
C PRO A 382 5.09 25.86 -15.31
N ALA A 383 6.17 26.55 -15.67
CA ALA A 383 7.48 26.37 -15.01
C ALA A 383 7.41 26.73 -13.52
N THR A 384 6.74 27.83 -13.17
CA THR A 384 6.56 28.28 -11.79
C THR A 384 5.62 27.35 -11.00
N VAL A 385 4.60 26.77 -11.63
CA VAL A 385 3.76 25.74 -11.03
C VAL A 385 4.59 24.51 -10.65
N ILE A 386 5.43 24.02 -11.58
CA ILE A 386 6.31 22.88 -11.33
C ILE A 386 7.27 23.15 -10.16
N ILE A 387 7.97 24.29 -10.19
CA ILE A 387 8.91 24.70 -9.13
C ILE A 387 8.19 24.81 -7.78
N SER A 388 7.01 25.43 -7.75
CA SER A 388 6.23 25.62 -6.53
C SER A 388 5.79 24.30 -5.92
N GLY A 389 5.31 23.33 -6.72
CA GLY A 389 4.90 22.03 -6.25
C GLY A 389 6.06 21.14 -5.77
N LEU A 390 7.23 21.20 -6.46
CA LEU A 390 8.46 20.54 -5.98
C LEU A 390 8.88 21.09 -4.61
N GLY A 391 8.92 22.41 -4.47
CA GLY A 391 9.27 23.06 -3.19
C GLY A 391 8.29 22.72 -2.07
N LEU A 392 7.00 22.72 -2.37
CA LEU A 392 5.95 22.30 -1.42
C LEU A 392 6.15 20.84 -0.97
N GLY A 393 6.35 19.93 -1.91
CA GLY A 393 6.56 18.53 -1.61
C GLY A 393 7.78 18.28 -0.73
N MET A 394 8.91 18.97 -1.01
CA MET A 394 10.10 18.90 -0.16
C MET A 394 9.81 19.35 1.29
N LEU A 395 9.14 20.47 1.45
CA LEU A 395 8.77 21.00 2.78
C LEU A 395 7.77 20.09 3.52
N SER A 396 6.89 19.43 2.80
CA SER A 396 5.85 18.57 3.36
C SER A 396 6.39 17.30 4.03
N THR A 397 7.65 16.93 3.78
CA THR A 397 8.28 15.75 4.39
C THR A 397 8.58 15.96 5.88
N ALA A 398 8.73 17.19 6.34
CA ALA A 398 9.21 17.48 7.69
C ALA A 398 8.32 16.91 8.80
N ILE A 399 7.01 17.17 8.75
CA ILE A 399 6.07 16.71 9.81
C ILE A 399 5.96 15.19 9.82
N PRO A 400 5.74 14.48 8.70
CA PRO A 400 5.71 13.03 8.68
C PRO A 400 6.99 12.38 9.17
N VAL A 401 8.16 12.89 8.81
CA VAL A 401 9.44 12.37 9.27
C VAL A 401 9.57 12.54 10.80
N LEU A 402 9.26 13.71 11.33
CA LEU A 402 9.30 13.94 12.78
C LEU A 402 8.28 13.07 13.52
N ALA A 403 7.10 12.86 12.98
CA ALA A 403 6.08 11.98 13.56
C ALA A 403 6.56 10.52 13.61
N VAL A 404 7.17 10.01 12.53
CA VAL A 404 7.73 8.64 12.52
C VAL A 404 8.90 8.53 13.48
N VAL A 405 9.81 9.49 13.54
CA VAL A 405 10.93 9.49 14.49
C VAL A 405 10.43 9.46 15.94
N ALA A 406 9.47 10.32 16.28
CA ALA A 406 8.84 10.29 17.60
C ALA A 406 8.13 8.96 17.85
N GLY A 407 7.43 8.43 16.85
CA GLY A 407 6.76 7.13 16.91
C GLY A 407 7.72 5.99 17.22
N ILE A 408 8.84 5.92 16.52
CA ILE A 408 9.90 4.92 16.74
C ILE A 408 10.44 5.01 18.18
N ILE A 409 10.84 6.20 18.62
CA ILE A 409 11.45 6.38 19.94
C ILE A 409 10.46 6.08 21.06
N CYS A 410 9.24 6.63 20.99
CA CYS A 410 8.24 6.42 22.03
C CYS A 410 7.79 4.95 22.12
N SER A 411 7.51 4.30 20.98
CA SER A 411 7.06 2.90 21.00
C SER A 411 8.17 1.96 21.45
N PHE A 412 9.42 2.24 21.08
CA PHE A 412 10.59 1.50 21.57
C PHE A 412 10.71 1.62 23.10
N LEU A 413 10.72 2.84 23.64
CA LEU A 413 10.86 3.09 25.08
C LEU A 413 9.73 2.47 25.88
N PHE A 414 8.51 2.59 25.42
CA PHE A 414 7.35 2.03 26.13
C PHE A 414 7.44 0.51 26.23
N ALA A 415 7.67 -0.18 25.12
CA ALA A 415 7.74 -1.63 25.12
C ALA A 415 8.97 -2.16 25.86
N SER A 416 10.11 -1.47 25.76
CA SER A 416 11.36 -1.86 26.44
C SER A 416 11.35 -1.57 27.95
N GLY A 417 10.33 -0.93 28.49
CA GLY A 417 10.29 -0.49 29.88
C GLY A 417 11.24 0.67 30.18
N PHE A 418 11.43 1.57 29.22
CA PHE A 418 12.36 2.72 29.24
C PHE A 418 13.84 2.34 29.33
N ASP A 419 14.19 1.14 28.89
CA ASP A 419 15.57 0.67 28.78
C ASP A 419 16.01 0.51 27.32
N PHE A 420 16.92 1.33 26.84
CA PHE A 420 17.48 1.22 25.48
C PHE A 420 18.29 -0.05 25.24
N ASN A 421 18.73 -0.74 26.30
CA ASN A 421 19.48 -2.00 26.16
C ASN A 421 18.55 -3.18 25.89
N ASN A 422 17.26 -3.06 26.21
CA ASN A 422 16.26 -4.09 25.91
C ASN A 422 15.76 -3.97 24.44
N VAL A 423 16.70 -4.19 23.51
CA VAL A 423 16.48 -3.95 22.07
C VAL A 423 15.37 -4.84 21.52
N GLY A 424 15.30 -6.11 21.94
CA GLY A 424 14.28 -7.06 21.44
C GLY A 424 12.86 -6.57 21.73
N MET A 425 12.57 -6.18 22.97
CA MET A 425 11.26 -5.63 23.35
C MET A 425 11.01 -4.26 22.71
N GLY A 426 12.04 -3.43 22.57
CA GLY A 426 11.93 -2.15 21.89
C GLY A 426 11.50 -2.28 20.42
N LEU A 427 12.14 -3.19 19.69
CA LEU A 427 11.79 -3.50 18.29
C LEU A 427 10.40 -4.12 18.17
N TYR A 428 10.01 -4.98 19.09
CA TYR A 428 8.64 -5.49 19.20
C TYR A 428 7.63 -4.36 19.38
N GLY A 429 7.94 -3.35 20.22
CA GLY A 429 7.10 -2.18 20.41
C GLY A 429 6.90 -1.35 19.14
N ILE A 430 7.93 -1.20 18.31
CA ILE A 430 7.82 -0.53 17.00
C ILE A 430 6.90 -1.33 16.07
N GLY A 431 7.03 -2.65 16.05
CA GLY A 431 6.15 -3.52 15.30
C GLY A 431 4.69 -3.40 15.77
N ILE A 432 4.46 -3.39 17.08
CA ILE A 432 3.13 -3.17 17.68
C ILE A 432 2.55 -1.81 17.28
N ALA A 433 3.35 -0.75 17.21
CA ALA A 433 2.90 0.56 16.73
C ALA A 433 2.49 0.50 15.25
N ALA A 434 3.22 -0.22 14.41
CA ALA A 434 2.85 -0.45 13.00
C ALA A 434 1.51 -1.19 12.87
N VAL A 435 1.31 -2.25 13.66
CA VAL A 435 0.02 -2.98 13.72
C VAL A 435 -1.09 -2.08 14.27
N GLY A 436 -0.81 -1.29 15.28
CA GLY A 436 -1.75 -0.31 15.83
C GLY A 436 -2.22 0.68 14.77
N MET A 437 -1.31 1.25 14.00
CA MET A 437 -1.64 2.13 12.87
C MET A 437 -2.54 1.41 11.86
N LEU A 438 -2.17 0.20 11.44
CA LEU A 438 -2.90 -0.57 10.43
C LEU A 438 -4.18 -1.26 10.95
N SER A 439 -4.43 -1.24 12.26
CA SER A 439 -5.67 -1.82 12.84
C SER A 439 -6.94 -1.11 12.38
N THR A 440 -6.84 0.16 11.93
CA THR A 440 -7.94 0.93 11.34
C THR A 440 -8.12 0.67 9.85
N LEU A 441 -7.30 -0.19 9.22
CA LEU A 441 -7.23 -0.34 7.76
C LEU A 441 -8.59 -0.66 7.12
N GLY A 442 -9.44 -1.44 7.79
CA GLY A 442 -10.76 -1.79 7.27
C GLY A 442 -11.62 -0.59 6.90
N ILE A 443 -11.63 0.46 7.73
CA ILE A 443 -12.36 1.70 7.46
C ILE A 443 -11.52 2.71 6.68
N THR A 444 -10.22 2.80 6.93
CA THR A 444 -9.32 3.73 6.21
C THR A 444 -9.30 3.40 4.73
N LEU A 445 -9.19 2.12 4.38
CA LEU A 445 -9.24 1.69 2.98
C LEU A 445 -10.64 1.89 2.36
N ALA A 446 -11.70 1.84 3.16
CA ALA A 446 -13.03 2.18 2.67
C ALA A 446 -13.15 3.64 2.22
N THR A 447 -12.50 4.56 2.94
CA THR A 447 -12.43 5.99 2.58
C THR A 447 -11.48 6.26 1.42
N ASP A 448 -10.46 5.44 1.24
CA ASP A 448 -9.49 5.58 0.15
C ASP A 448 -10.03 5.02 -1.17
N ALA A 449 -10.57 3.80 -1.17
CA ALA A 449 -11.19 3.17 -2.34
C ALA A 449 -12.47 3.88 -2.84
N TYR A 450 -13.07 4.72 -2.02
CA TYR A 450 -14.18 5.58 -2.39
C TYR A 450 -13.81 6.56 -3.52
N GLY A 451 -12.60 7.13 -3.49
CA GLY A 451 -12.13 8.15 -4.45
C GLY A 451 -12.25 7.68 -5.91
N PRO A 452 -11.55 6.62 -6.34
CA PRO A 452 -11.63 6.12 -7.71
C PRO A 452 -13.04 5.69 -8.15
N ILE A 453 -13.89 5.24 -7.21
CA ILE A 453 -15.29 4.92 -7.50
C ILE A 453 -16.08 6.19 -7.82
N ALA A 454 -15.83 7.28 -7.09
CA ALA A 454 -16.50 8.56 -7.28
C ALA A 454 -16.04 9.24 -8.58
N ASP A 455 -14.75 9.19 -8.89
CA ASP A 455 -14.15 9.70 -10.12
C ASP A 455 -14.77 9.00 -11.35
N ASN A 456 -14.70 7.68 -11.39
CA ASN A 456 -15.37 6.90 -12.44
C ASN A 456 -16.90 7.09 -12.53
N ALA A 457 -17.55 7.48 -11.43
CA ALA A 457 -18.97 7.87 -11.47
C ALA A 457 -19.13 9.21 -12.18
N GLY A 458 -18.20 10.15 -12.01
CA GLY A 458 -18.12 11.40 -12.76
C GLY A 458 -17.97 11.16 -14.25
N GLY A 459 -17.01 10.32 -14.64
CA GLY A 459 -16.81 9.92 -16.03
C GLY A 459 -18.06 9.26 -16.65
N ASN A 460 -18.70 8.34 -15.92
CA ASN A 460 -19.95 7.73 -16.38
C ASN A 460 -21.09 8.76 -16.54
N ALA A 461 -21.20 9.71 -15.61
CA ALA A 461 -22.22 10.77 -15.67
C ALA A 461 -22.02 11.70 -16.87
N GLU A 462 -20.79 12.11 -17.16
CA GLU A 462 -20.46 12.96 -18.31
C GLU A 462 -20.69 12.23 -19.63
N MET A 463 -20.10 11.03 -19.80
CA MET A 463 -20.26 10.22 -21.01
C MET A 463 -21.71 9.84 -21.29
N SER A 464 -22.55 9.75 -20.24
CA SER A 464 -23.97 9.42 -20.38
C SER A 464 -24.87 10.63 -20.57
N GLY A 465 -24.34 11.85 -20.49
CA GLY A 465 -25.09 13.09 -20.66
C GLY A 465 -26.16 13.30 -19.59
N LEU A 466 -25.89 12.98 -18.31
CA LEU A 466 -26.87 13.07 -17.21
C LEU A 466 -27.21 14.53 -16.81
N GLY A 467 -26.52 15.50 -17.39
CA GLY A 467 -26.77 16.92 -17.16
C GLY A 467 -25.94 17.52 -16.03
N LYS A 468 -25.86 18.88 -16.05
CA LYS A 468 -24.94 19.67 -15.22
C LYS A 468 -25.12 19.46 -13.70
N GLU A 469 -26.36 19.27 -13.24
CA GLU A 469 -26.65 19.07 -11.80
C GLU A 469 -26.09 17.75 -11.27
N VAL A 470 -26.19 16.68 -12.06
CA VAL A 470 -25.63 15.38 -11.68
C VAL A 470 -24.11 15.43 -11.73
N ARG A 471 -23.56 16.03 -12.80
CA ARG A 471 -22.11 16.24 -12.92
C ARG A 471 -21.57 17.04 -11.73
N LYS A 472 -22.19 18.12 -11.34
CA LYS A 472 -21.80 18.91 -10.15
C LYS A 472 -21.77 18.07 -8.87
N ARG A 473 -22.72 17.13 -8.70
CA ARG A 473 -22.74 16.24 -7.54
C ARG A 473 -21.62 15.20 -7.61
N THR A 474 -21.38 14.61 -8.78
CA THR A 474 -20.28 13.65 -8.95
C THR A 474 -18.92 14.30 -8.82
N ASP A 475 -18.72 15.54 -9.33
CA ASP A 475 -17.50 16.32 -9.13
C ASP A 475 -17.27 16.65 -7.64
N ALA A 476 -18.35 16.93 -6.90
CA ALA A 476 -18.26 17.13 -5.46
C ALA A 476 -17.86 15.84 -4.71
N LEU A 477 -18.34 14.68 -5.15
CA LEU A 477 -17.94 13.38 -4.62
C LEU A 477 -16.48 13.07 -4.95
N ASP A 478 -16.02 13.37 -6.17
CA ASP A 478 -14.64 13.20 -6.59
C ASP A 478 -13.69 14.10 -5.80
N SER A 479 -14.00 15.38 -5.65
CA SER A 479 -13.20 16.31 -4.81
C SER A 479 -13.06 15.83 -3.36
N LEU A 480 -14.12 15.24 -2.81
CA LEU A 480 -14.10 14.60 -1.50
C LEU A 480 -13.16 13.37 -1.52
N GLY A 481 -13.27 12.55 -2.57
CA GLY A 481 -12.45 11.35 -2.78
C GLY A 481 -10.96 11.65 -2.88
N ASN A 482 -10.58 12.70 -3.60
CA ASN A 482 -9.17 13.11 -3.73
C ASN A 482 -8.55 13.55 -2.40
N THR A 483 -9.34 14.23 -1.55
CA THR A 483 -8.87 14.60 -0.20
C THR A 483 -8.65 13.36 0.68
N THR A 484 -9.58 12.40 0.65
CA THR A 484 -9.45 11.16 1.44
C THR A 484 -8.36 10.25 0.90
N ALA A 485 -8.21 10.13 -0.41
CA ALA A 485 -7.16 9.33 -1.05
C ALA A 485 -5.75 9.87 -0.76
N ALA A 486 -5.55 11.21 -0.76
CA ALA A 486 -4.28 11.80 -0.36
C ALA A 486 -3.90 11.44 1.08
N THR A 487 -4.87 11.51 1.99
CA THR A 487 -4.69 11.12 3.41
C THR A 487 -4.37 9.63 3.53
N GLY A 488 -5.06 8.77 2.79
CA GLY A 488 -4.82 7.31 2.74
C GLY A 488 -3.43 6.95 2.23
N LYS A 489 -2.93 7.64 1.20
CA LYS A 489 -1.55 7.48 0.69
C LYS A 489 -0.52 7.86 1.75
N GLY A 490 -0.70 8.98 2.45
CA GLY A 490 0.16 9.37 3.57
C GLY A 490 0.18 8.32 4.69
N PHE A 491 -0.97 7.80 5.04
CA PHE A 491 -1.12 6.70 6.01
C PHE A 491 -0.37 5.44 5.56
N ALA A 492 -0.54 5.01 4.30
CA ALA A 492 0.13 3.84 3.76
C ALA A 492 1.68 3.99 3.79
N ILE A 493 2.20 5.16 3.42
CA ILE A 493 3.63 5.46 3.43
C ILE A 493 4.17 5.46 4.87
N GLY A 494 3.46 6.06 5.82
CA GLY A 494 3.85 6.08 7.23
C GLY A 494 3.86 4.69 7.86
N SER A 495 2.87 3.86 7.57
CA SER A 495 2.82 2.47 8.05
C SER A 495 3.97 1.64 7.48
N ALA A 496 4.39 1.88 6.24
CA ALA A 496 5.53 1.20 5.65
C ALA A 496 6.86 1.55 6.32
N ALA A 497 7.02 2.76 6.82
CA ALA A 497 8.23 3.13 7.56
C ALA A 497 8.38 2.32 8.86
N LEU A 498 7.31 2.21 9.64
CA LEU A 498 7.33 1.41 10.87
C LEU A 498 7.44 -0.10 10.58
N THR A 499 6.69 -0.59 9.59
CA THR A 499 6.75 -1.99 9.16
C THR A 499 8.12 -2.35 8.59
N GLY A 500 8.72 -1.46 7.79
CA GLY A 500 10.05 -1.68 7.21
C GLY A 500 11.14 -1.85 8.27
N LEU A 501 11.05 -1.11 9.37
CA LEU A 501 11.97 -1.26 10.50
C LEU A 501 11.73 -2.59 11.24
N ALA A 502 10.48 -3.00 11.42
CA ALA A 502 10.16 -4.32 12.00
C ALA A 502 10.65 -5.47 11.10
N LEU A 503 10.53 -5.34 9.78
CA LEU A 503 11.05 -6.32 8.82
C LEU A 503 12.59 -6.38 8.82
N LEU A 504 13.27 -5.23 8.93
CA LEU A 504 14.72 -5.19 9.07
C LEU A 504 15.17 -5.97 10.32
N ALA A 505 14.48 -5.79 11.43
CA ALA A 505 14.77 -6.54 12.65
C ALA A 505 14.49 -8.05 12.48
N SER A 506 13.41 -8.40 11.78
CA SER A 506 13.06 -9.80 11.47
C SER A 506 14.08 -10.47 10.53
N TYR A 507 14.76 -9.70 9.67
CA TYR A 507 15.86 -10.21 8.85
C TYR A 507 17.00 -10.77 9.71
N VAL A 508 17.33 -10.14 10.83
CA VAL A 508 18.36 -10.63 11.76
C VAL A 508 17.96 -11.95 12.40
N GLU A 509 16.67 -12.11 12.73
CA GLU A 509 16.18 -13.39 13.26
C GLU A 509 16.24 -14.53 12.22
N GLU A 510 16.00 -14.23 10.94
CA GLU A 510 16.14 -15.24 9.88
C GLU A 510 17.62 -15.61 9.63
N ILE A 511 18.57 -14.69 9.83
CA ILE A 511 20.02 -15.00 9.82
C ILE A 511 20.34 -16.03 10.89
N LYS A 512 19.81 -15.86 12.10
CA LYS A 512 19.97 -16.82 13.21
C LYS A 512 19.51 -18.22 12.80
N ILE A 513 18.32 -18.32 12.20
CA ILE A 513 17.80 -19.59 11.73
C ILE A 513 18.63 -20.15 10.57
N GLY A 514 19.10 -19.31 9.68
CA GLY A 514 19.98 -19.68 8.58
C GLY A 514 21.28 -20.31 9.08
N LEU A 515 21.94 -19.72 10.09
CA LEU A 515 23.14 -20.25 10.72
C LEU A 515 22.88 -21.63 11.36
N LEU A 516 21.80 -21.77 12.14
CA LEU A 516 21.42 -23.05 12.77
C LEU A 516 21.16 -24.14 11.72
N ARG A 517 20.55 -23.77 10.59
CA ARG A 517 20.28 -24.69 9.47
C ARG A 517 21.55 -25.17 8.77
N LEU A 518 22.58 -24.31 8.73
CA LEU A 518 23.92 -24.67 8.22
C LEU A 518 24.78 -25.43 9.21
N GLY A 519 24.27 -25.69 10.44
CA GLY A 519 24.99 -26.42 11.49
C GLY A 519 25.89 -25.55 12.36
N GLU A 520 25.87 -24.22 12.17
CA GLU A 520 26.58 -23.28 13.01
C GLU A 520 25.81 -23.06 14.32
N THR A 521 26.33 -23.61 15.43
CA THR A 521 25.62 -23.58 16.72
C THR A 521 26.19 -22.54 17.68
N VAL A 522 27.38 -22.00 17.43
CA VAL A 522 28.08 -21.07 18.31
C VAL A 522 28.68 -19.90 17.53
N LEU A 523 28.40 -18.69 17.97
CA LEU A 523 29.04 -17.46 17.52
C LEU A 523 30.35 -17.28 18.32
N THR A 524 31.50 -17.23 17.64
CA THR A 524 32.77 -16.96 18.28
C THR A 524 33.20 -15.54 17.93
N PHE A 525 33.29 -14.68 18.93
CA PHE A 525 33.70 -13.28 18.80
C PHE A 525 35.21 -13.10 18.80
N SER A 526 35.70 -11.97 18.28
CA SER A 526 37.13 -11.63 18.21
C SER A 526 37.81 -11.52 19.58
N ASP A 527 37.05 -11.26 20.64
CA ASP A 527 37.51 -11.22 22.04
C ASP A 527 37.61 -12.63 22.70
N GLY A 528 37.27 -13.68 21.96
CA GLY A 528 37.23 -15.05 22.44
C GLY A 528 35.95 -15.46 23.15
N LYS A 529 34.96 -14.56 23.27
CA LYS A 529 33.65 -14.89 23.80
C LYS A 529 32.91 -15.82 22.81
N ALA A 530 32.25 -16.83 23.33
CA ALA A 530 31.42 -17.74 22.56
C ALA A 530 30.00 -17.71 23.07
N ILE A 531 29.03 -17.51 22.17
CA ILE A 531 27.61 -17.48 22.48
C ILE A 531 26.89 -18.50 21.60
N GLU A 532 26.02 -19.30 22.18
CA GLU A 532 25.14 -20.20 21.43
C GLU A 532 24.20 -19.42 20.52
N VAL A 533 24.19 -19.77 19.23
CA VAL A 533 23.37 -19.04 18.20
C VAL A 533 21.91 -18.95 18.61
N SER A 534 21.34 -20.02 19.18
CA SER A 534 19.95 -20.06 19.64
C SER A 534 19.62 -19.03 20.72
N LYS A 535 20.61 -18.62 21.54
CA LYS A 535 20.47 -17.68 22.66
C LYS A 535 21.00 -16.30 22.37
N ALA A 536 21.65 -16.10 21.23
CA ALA A 536 22.23 -14.82 20.86
C ALA A 536 21.12 -13.77 20.66
N SER A 537 21.36 -12.59 21.23
CA SER A 537 20.47 -11.44 21.10
C SER A 537 20.66 -10.72 19.77
N PHE A 538 19.71 -9.84 19.40
CA PHE A 538 19.85 -8.95 18.27
C PHE A 538 21.20 -8.17 18.31
N SER A 539 21.56 -7.63 19.47
CA SER A 539 22.82 -6.90 19.64
C SER A 539 24.05 -7.76 19.41
N ASP A 540 24.03 -9.04 19.82
CA ASP A 540 25.14 -9.95 19.59
C ASP A 540 25.37 -10.18 18.08
N PHE A 541 24.31 -10.32 17.29
CA PHE A 541 24.41 -10.41 15.82
C PHE A 541 24.95 -9.14 15.19
N MET A 542 24.53 -7.96 15.68
CA MET A 542 25.04 -6.67 15.17
C MET A 542 26.54 -6.54 15.42
N ILE A 543 27.02 -6.98 16.59
CA ILE A 543 28.44 -6.98 16.92
C ILE A 543 29.20 -8.04 16.11
N TYR A 544 28.66 -9.26 16.01
CA TYR A 544 29.27 -10.37 15.29
C TYR A 544 29.56 -10.05 13.82
N TYR A 545 28.58 -9.44 13.14
CA TYR A 545 28.70 -9.03 11.73
C TYR A 545 29.31 -7.63 11.56
N ASP A 546 29.74 -6.98 12.63
CA ASP A 546 30.30 -5.61 12.62
C ASP A 546 29.37 -4.63 11.86
N VAL A 547 28.07 -4.66 12.21
CA VAL A 547 27.07 -3.79 11.59
C VAL A 547 27.18 -2.40 12.20
N THR A 548 28.12 -1.62 11.67
CA THR A 548 28.36 -0.23 12.09
C THR A 548 28.33 0.70 10.87
N LEU A 549 28.04 1.98 11.11
CA LEU A 549 28.07 2.99 10.05
C LEU A 549 29.47 3.22 9.47
N MET A 550 30.50 2.82 10.20
CA MET A 550 31.89 2.96 9.74
C MET A 550 32.38 1.74 8.96
N ASN A 551 31.64 0.64 8.96
CA ASN A 551 31.97 -0.52 8.15
C ASN A 551 31.75 -0.22 6.68
N PRO A 552 32.78 -0.34 5.80
CA PRO A 552 32.65 -0.04 4.38
C PRO A 552 31.55 -0.84 3.66
N LYS A 553 31.30 -2.09 4.06
CA LYS A 553 30.25 -2.94 3.49
C LYS A 553 28.85 -2.39 3.82
N GLY A 554 28.64 -1.99 5.09
CA GLY A 554 27.38 -1.38 5.54
C GLY A 554 27.16 -0.04 4.87
N LEU A 555 28.18 0.80 4.80
CA LEU A 555 28.13 2.10 4.13
C LEU A 555 27.84 1.96 2.62
N ALA A 556 28.51 1.03 1.94
CA ALA A 556 28.25 0.73 0.53
C ALA A 556 26.80 0.25 0.32
N GLY A 557 26.32 -0.66 1.18
CA GLY A 557 24.93 -1.09 1.19
C GLY A 557 23.94 0.07 1.33
N MET A 558 24.21 1.01 2.27
CA MET A 558 23.37 2.17 2.49
C MET A 558 23.28 3.09 1.26
N PHE A 559 24.39 3.37 0.59
CA PHE A 559 24.38 4.12 -0.67
C PHE A 559 23.64 3.39 -1.77
N LEU A 560 23.80 2.07 -1.88
CA LEU A 560 23.04 1.26 -2.83
C LEU A 560 21.53 1.32 -2.55
N GLY A 561 21.10 1.22 -1.30
CA GLY A 561 19.70 1.32 -0.91
C GLY A 561 19.10 2.67 -1.23
N SER A 562 19.82 3.76 -0.93
CA SER A 562 19.42 5.12 -1.27
C SER A 562 19.32 5.31 -2.80
N MET A 563 20.30 4.83 -3.55
CA MET A 563 20.30 4.83 -5.01
C MET A 563 19.08 4.07 -5.57
N MET A 564 18.76 2.90 -4.98
CA MET A 564 17.63 2.08 -5.42
C MET A 564 16.31 2.83 -5.40
N ALA A 565 16.04 3.64 -4.37
CA ALA A 565 14.82 4.44 -4.29
C ALA A 565 14.71 5.43 -5.46
N PHE A 566 15.79 6.16 -5.76
CA PHE A 566 15.82 7.10 -6.88
C PHE A 566 15.78 6.41 -8.24
N MET A 567 16.58 5.35 -8.41
CA MET A 567 16.64 4.59 -9.67
C MET A 567 15.29 3.97 -10.00
N PHE A 568 14.61 3.41 -9.01
CA PHE A 568 13.26 2.85 -9.16
C PHE A 568 12.26 3.93 -9.61
N CYS A 569 12.27 5.10 -8.97
CA CYS A 569 11.43 6.22 -9.38
C CYS A 569 11.74 6.68 -10.80
N GLY A 570 13.01 6.82 -11.16
CA GLY A 570 13.41 7.20 -12.51
C GLY A 570 12.93 6.20 -13.57
N LEU A 571 13.03 4.90 -13.28
CA LEU A 571 12.55 3.85 -14.17
C LEU A 571 11.02 3.89 -14.33
N THR A 572 10.26 4.02 -13.23
CA THR A 572 8.80 4.06 -13.27
C THR A 572 8.27 5.33 -13.93
N MET A 573 8.87 6.49 -13.69
CA MET A 573 8.52 7.75 -14.36
C MET A 573 8.77 7.68 -15.87
N ASN A 574 9.95 7.20 -16.28
CA ASN A 574 10.27 7.02 -17.69
C ASN A 574 9.34 5.98 -18.37
N ALA A 575 8.93 4.96 -17.64
CA ALA A 575 7.98 3.96 -18.10
C ALA A 575 6.60 4.59 -18.39
N VAL A 576 6.10 5.43 -17.47
CA VAL A 576 4.87 6.20 -17.70
C VAL A 576 5.01 7.09 -18.92
N GLY A 577 6.12 7.83 -19.04
CA GLY A 577 6.35 8.75 -20.18
C GLY A 577 6.34 8.01 -21.54
N ARG A 578 6.98 6.83 -21.64
CA ARG A 578 6.96 6.02 -22.86
C ARG A 578 5.57 5.48 -23.19
N ALA A 579 4.88 4.94 -22.19
CA ALA A 579 3.52 4.41 -22.38
C ALA A 579 2.53 5.53 -22.74
N ALA A 580 2.64 6.69 -22.11
CA ALA A 580 1.84 7.88 -22.43
C ALA A 580 2.09 8.39 -23.86
N GLY A 581 3.34 8.39 -24.33
CA GLY A 581 3.68 8.75 -25.71
C GLY A 581 2.91 7.93 -26.74
N HIS A 582 2.81 6.61 -26.53
CA HIS A 582 2.03 5.74 -27.42
C HIS A 582 0.52 6.04 -27.38
N MET A 583 0.00 6.40 -26.22
CA MET A 583 -1.40 6.78 -26.08
C MET A 583 -1.70 8.11 -26.76
N VAL A 584 -0.85 9.11 -26.56
CA VAL A 584 -0.94 10.42 -27.22
C VAL A 584 -0.97 10.28 -28.76
N GLU A 585 -0.06 9.45 -29.30
CA GLU A 585 -0.04 9.17 -30.74
C GLU A 585 -1.33 8.50 -31.24
N GLU A 586 -1.87 7.57 -30.48
CA GLU A 586 -3.12 6.88 -30.83
C GLU A 586 -4.33 7.81 -30.80
N VAL A 587 -4.45 8.65 -29.77
CA VAL A 587 -5.55 9.62 -29.69
C VAL A 587 -5.49 10.62 -30.84
N ARG A 588 -4.28 11.17 -31.14
CA ARG A 588 -4.07 12.04 -32.30
C ARG A 588 -4.39 11.34 -33.62
N ARG A 589 -4.02 10.07 -33.77
CA ARG A 589 -4.34 9.26 -34.95
C ARG A 589 -5.85 9.15 -35.13
N GLN A 590 -6.58 8.81 -34.09
CA GLN A 590 -8.05 8.68 -34.16
C GLN A 590 -8.73 10.00 -34.51
N PHE A 591 -8.32 11.12 -33.92
CA PHE A 591 -8.88 12.43 -34.28
C PHE A 591 -8.62 12.83 -35.73
N ARG A 592 -7.48 12.41 -36.31
CA ARG A 592 -7.14 12.68 -37.70
C ARG A 592 -7.79 11.72 -38.68
N GLU A 593 -7.85 10.42 -38.37
CA GLU A 593 -8.22 9.36 -39.32
C GLU A 593 -9.67 8.93 -39.24
N ILE A 594 -10.39 9.22 -38.14
CA ILE A 594 -11.82 8.88 -37.99
C ILE A 594 -12.65 10.16 -38.13
N PRO A 595 -13.21 10.46 -39.34
CA PRO A 595 -13.99 11.67 -39.55
C PRO A 595 -15.23 11.69 -38.66
N GLY A 596 -15.48 12.80 -38.01
CA GLY A 596 -16.68 13.02 -37.21
C GLY A 596 -16.57 12.73 -35.72
N ILE A 597 -15.43 12.23 -35.20
CA ILE A 597 -15.22 12.05 -33.74
C ILE A 597 -15.41 13.40 -33.03
N LEU A 598 -14.67 14.45 -33.41
CA LEU A 598 -14.73 15.75 -32.73
C LEU A 598 -16.12 16.43 -32.83
N THR A 599 -16.94 16.03 -33.79
CA THR A 599 -18.31 16.52 -33.93
C THR A 599 -19.36 15.61 -33.27
N GLY A 600 -18.95 14.50 -32.63
CA GLY A 600 -19.81 13.53 -32.00
C GLY A 600 -20.64 12.65 -32.97
N LYS A 601 -20.26 12.63 -34.25
CA LYS A 601 -20.95 11.85 -35.29
C LYS A 601 -20.36 10.43 -35.46
N ALA A 602 -19.14 10.20 -34.99
CA ALA A 602 -18.48 8.91 -35.01
C ALA A 602 -18.03 8.51 -33.60
N GLU A 603 -18.12 7.23 -33.29
CA GLU A 603 -17.68 6.66 -32.00
C GLU A 603 -16.17 6.37 -32.04
N PRO A 604 -15.39 6.74 -31.01
CA PRO A 604 -13.96 6.39 -30.92
C PRO A 604 -13.72 4.89 -30.77
N ASP A 605 -12.53 4.43 -31.15
CA ASP A 605 -12.08 3.07 -30.86
C ASP A 605 -11.44 3.01 -29.45
N TYR A 606 -12.29 2.97 -28.43
CA TYR A 606 -11.88 2.85 -27.02
C TYR A 606 -11.08 1.57 -26.74
N ALA A 607 -11.43 0.46 -27.42
CA ALA A 607 -10.80 -0.83 -27.17
C ALA A 607 -9.32 -0.81 -27.54
N ARG A 608 -8.94 -0.07 -28.56
CA ARG A 608 -7.56 0.09 -28.99
C ARG A 608 -6.72 0.86 -27.97
N CYS A 609 -7.27 1.94 -27.37
CA CYS A 609 -6.61 2.67 -26.31
C CYS A 609 -6.36 1.78 -25.08
N VAL A 610 -7.37 1.01 -24.65
CA VAL A 610 -7.22 0.02 -23.56
C VAL A 610 -6.12 -1.01 -23.87
N ALA A 611 -6.06 -1.50 -25.11
CA ALA A 611 -5.04 -2.48 -25.52
C ALA A 611 -3.62 -1.89 -25.51
N ILE A 612 -3.45 -0.63 -25.92
CA ILE A 612 -2.15 0.07 -25.94
C ILE A 612 -1.66 0.29 -24.51
N SER A 613 -2.49 0.86 -23.61
CA SER A 613 -2.12 1.03 -22.19
C SER A 613 -1.79 -0.33 -21.55
N THR A 614 -2.59 -1.37 -21.81
CA THR A 614 -2.32 -2.72 -21.29
C THR A 614 -0.96 -3.24 -21.72
N LYS A 615 -0.64 -3.16 -23.00
CA LYS A 615 0.64 -3.65 -23.54
C LYS A 615 1.82 -2.84 -23.01
N GLY A 616 1.68 -1.51 -22.97
CA GLY A 616 2.70 -0.61 -22.43
C GLY A 616 2.99 -0.92 -20.98
N ALA A 617 1.97 -0.98 -20.13
CA ALA A 617 2.11 -1.27 -18.72
C ALA A 617 2.81 -2.60 -18.45
N GLN A 618 2.45 -3.65 -19.19
CA GLN A 618 3.04 -4.99 -18.99
C GLN A 618 4.51 -5.06 -19.38
N HIS A 619 4.90 -4.37 -20.46
CA HIS A 619 6.30 -4.33 -20.88
C HIS A 619 7.14 -3.51 -19.88
N GLU A 620 6.63 -2.37 -19.47
CA GLU A 620 7.38 -1.39 -18.67
C GLU A 620 7.48 -1.75 -17.18
N MET A 621 6.52 -2.51 -16.62
CA MET A 621 6.56 -2.89 -15.20
C MET A 621 7.64 -3.91 -14.84
N VAL A 622 8.16 -4.67 -15.80
CA VAL A 622 9.08 -5.80 -15.56
C VAL A 622 10.41 -5.31 -15.01
N THR A 623 11.02 -4.31 -15.63
CA THR A 623 12.37 -3.84 -15.27
C THR A 623 12.44 -3.29 -13.84
N PRO A 624 11.58 -2.34 -13.40
CA PRO A 624 11.64 -1.85 -12.03
C PRO A 624 11.30 -2.93 -11.00
N SER A 625 10.38 -3.85 -11.33
CA SER A 625 9.99 -4.92 -10.41
C SER A 625 11.10 -5.96 -10.21
N LEU A 626 11.78 -6.36 -11.28
CA LEU A 626 12.92 -7.28 -11.17
C LEU A 626 14.10 -6.65 -10.43
N LEU A 627 14.34 -5.35 -10.64
CA LEU A 627 15.41 -4.64 -9.93
C LEU A 627 15.20 -4.70 -8.40
N ALA A 628 13.95 -4.52 -7.94
CA ALA A 628 13.61 -4.60 -6.52
C ALA A 628 13.90 -5.99 -5.89
N ILE A 629 13.79 -7.06 -6.69
CA ILE A 629 14.06 -8.44 -6.26
C ILE A 629 15.58 -8.74 -6.33
N ILE A 630 16.23 -8.35 -7.41
CA ILE A 630 17.62 -8.73 -7.68
C ILE A 630 18.61 -7.95 -6.79
N ALA A 631 18.33 -6.69 -6.48
CA ALA A 631 19.27 -5.84 -5.73
C ALA A 631 19.60 -6.37 -4.32
N PRO A 632 18.66 -6.78 -3.47
CA PRO A 632 18.98 -7.38 -2.17
C PRO A 632 19.76 -8.68 -2.29
N ILE A 633 19.44 -9.51 -3.28
CA ILE A 633 20.15 -10.79 -3.53
C ILE A 633 21.61 -10.52 -3.88
N LEU A 634 21.88 -9.65 -4.84
CA LEU A 634 23.25 -9.33 -5.25
C LEU A 634 24.03 -8.65 -4.12
N THR A 635 23.40 -7.75 -3.38
CA THR A 635 24.05 -7.11 -2.22
C THR A 635 24.42 -8.12 -1.16
N GLY A 636 23.54 -9.10 -0.87
CA GLY A 636 23.81 -10.18 0.08
C GLY A 636 24.95 -11.09 -0.37
N LEU A 637 24.99 -11.47 -1.63
CA LEU A 637 26.04 -12.31 -2.19
C LEU A 637 27.41 -11.60 -2.26
N ILE A 638 27.42 -10.27 -2.46
CA ILE A 638 28.68 -9.50 -2.58
C ILE A 638 29.17 -9.03 -1.22
N PHE A 639 28.31 -8.37 -0.42
CA PHE A 639 28.69 -7.66 0.81
C PHE A 639 28.23 -8.36 2.09
N GLY A 640 27.56 -9.52 1.98
CA GLY A 640 27.07 -10.28 3.13
C GLY A 640 25.98 -9.56 3.91
N VAL A 641 25.78 -10.01 5.15
CA VAL A 641 24.74 -9.52 6.07
C VAL A 641 24.83 -8.02 6.30
N THR A 642 26.03 -7.51 6.57
CA THR A 642 26.26 -6.08 6.85
C THR A 642 25.87 -5.20 5.67
N GLY A 643 26.17 -5.63 4.43
CA GLY A 643 25.77 -4.92 3.22
C GLY A 643 24.26 -4.89 3.03
N VAL A 644 23.57 -6.00 3.31
CA VAL A 644 22.11 -6.07 3.23
C VAL A 644 21.44 -5.16 4.26
N VAL A 645 21.91 -5.16 5.51
CA VAL A 645 21.39 -4.25 6.54
C VAL A 645 21.58 -2.80 6.10
N GLY A 646 22.75 -2.45 5.55
CA GLY A 646 22.96 -1.13 4.96
C GLY A 646 21.98 -0.81 3.84
N LEU A 647 21.78 -1.73 2.89
CA LEU A 647 20.82 -1.57 1.78
C LEU A 647 19.39 -1.28 2.28
N LEU A 648 18.94 -2.05 3.27
CA LEU A 648 17.61 -1.90 3.83
C LEU A 648 17.44 -0.57 4.58
N ILE A 649 18.44 -0.14 5.35
CA ILE A 649 18.41 1.17 6.04
C ILE A 649 18.41 2.31 5.03
N GLY A 650 19.27 2.28 4.00
CA GLY A 650 19.34 3.30 2.96
C GLY A 650 18.03 3.36 2.12
N GLY A 651 17.52 2.19 1.75
CA GLY A 651 16.25 2.07 1.02
C GLY A 651 15.06 2.55 1.83
N LEU A 652 14.98 2.18 3.12
CA LEU A 652 13.90 2.60 4.02
C LEU A 652 13.90 4.11 4.22
N SER A 653 15.02 4.69 4.64
CA SER A 653 15.11 6.11 4.98
C SER A 653 14.89 7.01 3.76
N THR A 654 15.56 6.72 2.66
CA THR A 654 15.45 7.51 1.43
C THR A 654 14.09 7.28 0.76
N GLY A 655 13.65 6.02 0.68
CA GLY A 655 12.38 5.67 0.04
C GLY A 655 11.17 6.26 0.75
N PHE A 656 11.16 6.29 2.09
CA PHE A 656 10.10 6.90 2.88
C PHE A 656 9.98 8.41 2.61
N VAL A 657 11.10 9.14 2.71
CA VAL A 657 11.12 10.59 2.49
C VAL A 657 10.73 10.94 1.04
N LEU A 658 11.27 10.19 0.08
CA LEU A 658 10.98 10.38 -1.34
C LEU A 658 9.52 10.06 -1.67
N ALA A 659 8.92 9.02 -1.06
CA ALA A 659 7.52 8.67 -1.27
C ALA A 659 6.57 9.78 -0.80
N ILE A 660 6.82 10.36 0.39
CA ILE A 660 6.04 11.50 0.89
C ILE A 660 6.20 12.72 -0.02
N PHE A 661 7.44 13.04 -0.38
CA PHE A 661 7.73 14.14 -1.30
C PHE A 661 6.93 13.99 -2.60
N MET A 662 6.99 12.83 -3.24
CA MET A 662 6.31 12.58 -4.52
C MET A 662 4.79 12.61 -4.37
N ALA A 663 4.23 11.91 -3.38
CA ALA A 663 2.80 11.86 -3.16
C ALA A 663 2.20 13.25 -2.88
N ASN A 664 2.86 14.04 -2.05
CA ASN A 664 2.38 15.37 -1.68
C ASN A 664 2.58 16.41 -2.79
N SER A 665 3.69 16.36 -3.54
CA SER A 665 3.86 17.22 -4.73
C SER A 665 2.75 16.97 -5.75
N GLY A 666 2.53 15.69 -6.11
CA GLY A 666 1.52 15.30 -7.08
C GLY A 666 0.11 15.67 -6.64
N GLY A 667 -0.24 15.41 -5.37
CA GLY A 667 -1.53 15.79 -4.81
C GLY A 667 -1.76 17.30 -4.76
N ALA A 668 -0.70 18.08 -4.50
CA ALA A 668 -0.79 19.54 -4.50
C ALA A 668 -1.01 20.12 -5.90
N TRP A 669 -0.36 19.57 -6.93
CA TRP A 669 -0.58 20.03 -8.33
C TRP A 669 -2.00 19.72 -8.79
N ASP A 670 -2.52 18.52 -8.54
CA ASP A 670 -3.88 18.15 -8.89
C ASP A 670 -4.92 19.06 -8.22
N ASN A 671 -4.81 19.24 -6.91
CA ASN A 671 -5.72 20.12 -6.17
C ASN A 671 -5.52 21.61 -6.48
N ALA A 672 -4.34 22.02 -6.94
CA ALA A 672 -4.13 23.38 -7.45
C ALA A 672 -4.90 23.60 -8.77
N LYS A 673 -4.94 22.61 -9.68
CA LYS A 673 -5.78 22.61 -10.88
C LYS A 673 -7.25 22.75 -10.52
N LYS A 674 -7.74 21.89 -9.59
CA LYS A 674 -9.14 21.91 -9.14
C LYS A 674 -9.52 23.24 -8.47
N HIS A 675 -8.61 23.85 -7.70
CA HIS A 675 -8.84 25.17 -7.12
C HIS A 675 -9.09 26.26 -8.18
N ILE A 676 -8.41 26.20 -9.33
CA ILE A 676 -8.68 27.11 -10.46
C ILE A 676 -10.00 26.76 -11.13
N GLU A 677 -10.31 25.50 -11.32
CA GLU A 677 -11.56 25.05 -11.95
C GLU A 677 -12.81 25.48 -11.18
N GLU A 678 -12.71 25.70 -9.86
CA GLU A 678 -13.78 26.27 -9.03
C GLU A 678 -14.05 27.77 -9.29
N GLY A 679 -13.32 28.40 -10.20
CA GLY A 679 -13.49 29.79 -10.61
C GLY A 679 -12.41 30.76 -10.11
N ASN A 680 -11.39 30.27 -9.39
CA ASN A 680 -10.25 31.09 -8.97
C ASN A 680 -9.32 31.38 -10.17
N HIS A 681 -8.57 32.48 -10.12
CA HIS A 681 -7.53 32.86 -11.11
C HIS A 681 -7.99 32.79 -12.59
N GLY A 682 -9.24 33.06 -12.87
CA GLY A 682 -9.82 33.08 -14.20
C GLY A 682 -10.61 31.82 -14.59
N GLY A 683 -10.63 30.79 -13.74
CA GLY A 683 -11.43 29.59 -13.90
C GLY A 683 -10.99 28.65 -15.01
N LYS A 684 -11.83 27.67 -15.29
CA LYS A 684 -11.59 26.63 -16.29
C LYS A 684 -11.34 27.23 -17.69
N GLY A 685 -10.29 26.80 -18.37
CA GLY A 685 -9.90 27.28 -19.70
C GLY A 685 -8.99 28.51 -19.71
N SER A 686 -8.70 29.15 -18.55
CA SER A 686 -7.73 30.25 -18.44
C SER A 686 -6.28 29.79 -18.68
N GLU A 687 -5.37 30.73 -18.92
CA GLU A 687 -3.94 30.41 -19.05
C GLU A 687 -3.37 29.83 -17.74
N ALA A 688 -3.86 30.29 -16.58
CA ALA A 688 -3.51 29.71 -15.29
C ALA A 688 -4.01 28.26 -15.16
N HIS A 689 -5.21 27.95 -15.65
CA HIS A 689 -5.71 26.58 -15.71
C HIS A 689 -4.81 25.69 -16.58
N LYS A 690 -4.47 26.12 -17.78
CA LYS A 690 -3.55 25.36 -18.67
C LYS A 690 -2.19 25.13 -18.02
N ALA A 691 -1.66 26.11 -17.31
CA ALA A 691 -0.40 25.98 -16.58
C ALA A 691 -0.48 24.94 -15.46
N THR A 692 -1.59 24.89 -14.71
CA THR A 692 -1.80 23.90 -13.64
C THR A 692 -2.13 22.50 -14.18
N VAL A 693 -2.77 22.36 -15.34
CA VAL A 693 -2.92 21.07 -16.04
C VAL A 693 -1.54 20.46 -16.37
N VAL A 694 -0.59 21.29 -16.85
CA VAL A 694 0.79 20.82 -17.08
C VAL A 694 1.45 20.35 -15.77
N GLY A 695 1.24 21.09 -14.67
CA GLY A 695 1.74 20.70 -13.35
C GLY A 695 1.15 19.37 -12.87
N ASP A 696 -0.15 19.18 -13.04
CA ASP A 696 -0.87 17.95 -12.70
C ASP A 696 -0.35 16.76 -13.52
N THR A 697 -0.23 16.91 -14.84
CA THR A 697 0.34 15.89 -15.73
C THR A 697 1.76 15.46 -15.31
N VAL A 698 2.60 16.38 -14.80
CA VAL A 698 3.91 16.05 -14.22
C VAL A 698 3.74 15.34 -12.87
N GLY A 699 2.74 15.72 -12.08
CA GLY A 699 2.44 15.20 -10.76
C GLY A 699 1.84 13.81 -10.76
N ASP A 700 1.15 13.43 -11.82
CA ASP A 700 0.45 12.14 -11.93
C ASP A 700 1.37 10.92 -11.74
N PRO A 701 2.52 10.80 -12.44
CA PRO A 701 3.47 9.73 -12.16
C PRO A 701 4.01 9.77 -10.72
N PHE A 702 4.11 10.94 -10.12
CA PHE A 702 4.58 11.13 -8.75
C PHE A 702 3.59 10.53 -7.74
N LYS A 703 2.31 10.94 -7.81
CA LYS A 703 1.30 10.60 -6.78
C LYS A 703 0.70 9.21 -6.95
N ASP A 704 0.64 8.67 -8.17
CA ASP A 704 -0.15 7.46 -8.47
C ASP A 704 0.69 6.28 -8.95
N THR A 705 1.96 6.49 -9.37
CA THR A 705 2.84 5.41 -9.81
C THR A 705 4.08 5.29 -8.91
N SER A 706 5.00 6.24 -8.99
CA SER A 706 6.32 6.13 -8.35
C SER A 706 6.25 6.26 -6.83
N GLY A 707 5.54 7.28 -6.32
CA GLY A 707 5.42 7.51 -4.88
C GLY A 707 4.85 6.31 -4.11
N PRO A 708 3.64 5.83 -4.44
CA PRO A 708 3.06 4.66 -3.79
C PRO A 708 3.86 3.37 -3.99
N SER A 709 4.53 3.21 -5.13
CA SER A 709 5.33 2.01 -5.41
C SER A 709 6.62 1.94 -4.57
N LEU A 710 7.17 3.09 -4.13
CA LEU A 710 8.28 3.11 -3.17
C LEU A 710 7.92 2.45 -1.84
N ASN A 711 6.70 2.61 -1.39
CA ASN A 711 6.16 1.97 -0.21
C ASN A 711 6.32 0.43 -0.28
N ILE A 712 5.99 -0.14 -1.44
CA ILE A 712 6.14 -1.58 -1.68
C ILE A 712 7.61 -1.95 -1.89
N LEU A 713 8.38 -1.13 -2.59
CA LEU A 713 9.82 -1.36 -2.81
C LEU A 713 10.56 -1.59 -1.49
N ILE A 714 10.35 -0.71 -0.50
CA ILE A 714 10.98 -0.79 0.83
C ILE A 714 10.68 -2.15 1.48
N LYS A 715 9.43 -2.56 1.49
CA LYS A 715 8.99 -3.81 2.11
C LYS A 715 9.43 -5.03 1.31
N LEU A 716 9.33 -5.00 -0.02
CA LEU A 716 9.76 -6.10 -0.87
C LEU A 716 11.27 -6.36 -0.74
N MET A 717 12.11 -5.31 -0.72
CA MET A 717 13.55 -5.50 -0.51
C MET A 717 13.82 -6.19 0.83
N SER A 718 13.10 -5.83 1.89
CA SER A 718 13.23 -6.47 3.20
C SER A 718 12.76 -7.93 3.16
N MET A 719 11.62 -8.20 2.53
CA MET A 719 11.09 -9.56 2.38
C MET A 719 12.00 -10.46 1.55
N VAL A 720 12.57 -9.94 0.45
CA VAL A 720 13.57 -10.66 -0.35
C VAL A 720 14.82 -10.96 0.48
N ALA A 721 15.30 -9.98 1.25
CA ALA A 721 16.45 -10.18 2.14
C ALA A 721 16.17 -11.28 3.17
N ILE A 722 14.99 -11.28 3.81
CA ILE A 722 14.55 -12.30 4.77
C ILE A 722 14.57 -13.68 4.12
N VAL A 723 13.92 -13.84 2.96
CA VAL A 723 13.87 -15.13 2.26
C VAL A 723 15.25 -15.60 1.79
N MET A 724 16.13 -14.67 1.47
CA MET A 724 17.49 -14.97 1.00
C MET A 724 18.55 -14.99 2.11
N ALA A 725 18.15 -14.84 3.37
CA ALA A 725 19.09 -14.79 4.51
C ALA A 725 19.99 -16.03 4.58
N GLY A 726 19.44 -17.23 4.42
CA GLY A 726 20.19 -18.48 4.40
C GLY A 726 21.23 -18.53 3.27
N LEU A 727 20.89 -18.03 2.10
CA LEU A 727 21.80 -17.91 0.97
C LEU A 727 22.93 -16.91 1.25
N THR A 728 22.59 -15.77 1.83
CA THR A 728 23.55 -14.71 2.20
C THR A 728 24.58 -15.21 3.22
N VAL A 729 24.12 -15.97 4.21
CA VAL A 729 24.99 -16.55 5.25
C VAL A 729 25.88 -17.66 4.68
N ALA A 730 25.33 -18.50 3.77
CA ALA A 730 26.06 -19.61 3.19
C ALA A 730 27.14 -19.17 2.19
N TRP A 731 26.85 -18.17 1.38
CA TRP A 731 27.71 -17.74 0.27
C TRP A 731 27.77 -16.22 0.16
N SER A 732 28.65 -15.58 0.90
CA SER A 732 29.02 -14.18 0.65
C SER A 732 30.46 -14.08 0.15
N LEU A 733 30.69 -13.15 -0.78
CA LEU A 733 31.99 -12.96 -1.39
C LEU A 733 32.99 -12.27 -0.42
N PHE A 734 32.47 -11.36 0.42
CA PHE A 734 33.26 -10.56 1.39
C PHE A 734 32.75 -10.71 2.82
#